data_7ff2a230a9e7b31c14a81d16c54de25c
#
_entry.id   7ff2a230a9e7b31c14a81d16c54de25c
#
_cell.length_a   1.000
_cell.length_b   1.000
_cell.length_c   1.000
_cell.angle_alpha   90.00
_cell.angle_beta   90.00
_cell.angle_gamma   90.00
#
_symmetry.space_group_name_H-M   'P 1'
#
loop_
_entity.id
_entity.type
_entity.pdbx_description
1 polymer ?
#
loop_
_entity_poly.entity_id
_entity_poly.type
_entity_poly.pdbx_seq_one_letter_code
_entity_poly.pdbx_strand_id
1 'polypeptide(L)'
;MLNTHRKMTLLSMFLCLCCTVAFAQSVKGVVKDETGEPVIGVNIVEKGTTNGTITDMDGKYTITVKDLQKAVLQFSYIGYTTIDEAVKGRSTVDVQLSSSVVNLGEVVAIGYGTQTRKEITGSVANVSEENFNKGVNRDASDLLQGKVAGLTITSGSGDVTRSSQIRLRGTSTLQNDQGPMIVIDGVPGGDMSTVSPSDIESISVLKDASSAAIYGSRAAGGVILITTKRGSGSKTQIQYDGYVTADFVANKPDLLNAAEWRAANKELGNDISVYDKYNADTDWFDEMLRTGISQNHSLSMSGGSSKSNYRASYTYLDRKGIARDNMMKRHSFRFQFQQRAINDRLRIGLTGSTTLTDMQMPFADDYILAYNMLPVYPVYNEDGSYFTDANMNYNQGNPVQNQNQNYKKSSNSYFYGQGDAQFEVIEGLNVKVNLYKSRFMNDYKQWEDPENSLGDDNHGLAVRRNMKWDRDLMEWTANYTKAFGADEKHKVDAVAGYSWESNSFGSQYAKATNFAVSSMGADNIQAGNNLKIGDVTSDCNNYKLISFFGRAHYSFDERYMITATVRRDGSSKFGANHKWGWFPSVSAAWGISQEAFMEDIKWITDLKLRAGYGVTGNQDGLRPYKSLQLYEAYGTYYSDGSQLTSFRISQNANPDLKWESTAMFNVGLDFQLFNGRVGGTVEYYSKKTSDMLYDYVVPTPTYVYNKISANVGDMTNKGIEIMLNIDVIRNKTFNWNTAINLSHNKNEITKLSNDLYSTSRIYVGDPWIRGASGVTSHVVEEGRPVGQFFMLKCNGIDANGKFIIEDINGDGQITDDDRTYCGDAQPDLTFGWNNTFSWKNWDASFFIRGTIGNKVLDNPLAAYGNNTYISGTNAMKNDYLLTMRENSRVCSYYVENASFARLDNMSIGYTFNTKKIDWLDRARVYVAAQNLFVITGYKGLDPEVELFRGEASDTDAGLSPGIEPRNYMPKARSFTFGVNLTF
;
A
#
# COMPACT_ATOMS: atom_id res chain seq x y z
N MET A 1 -88.95 -2.25 2.52
CA MET A 1 -87.86 -3.29 2.47
C MET A 1 -87.38 -3.70 1.08
N LEU A 2 -87.98 -3.21 0.02
CA LEU A 2 -87.50 -3.64 -1.36
C LEU A 2 -86.39 -2.74 -1.94
N ASN A 3 -86.00 -1.59 -1.34
CA ASN A 3 -85.04 -0.68 -1.90
C ASN A 3 -83.58 -0.87 -1.35
N THR A 4 -83.47 -1.65 -0.26
CA THR A 4 -82.14 -1.88 0.37
C THR A 4 -81.45 -3.08 -0.27
N HIS A 5 -82.19 -4.07 -0.74
CA HIS A 5 -81.54 -5.24 -1.44
C HIS A 5 -81.00 -4.90 -2.83
N ARG A 6 -81.61 -3.95 -3.54
CA ARG A 6 -81.11 -3.56 -4.89
C ARG A 6 -79.84 -2.71 -4.85
N LYS A 7 -79.59 -1.99 -3.72
CA LYS A 7 -78.31 -1.25 -3.50
C LYS A 7 -77.16 -2.14 -3.02
N MET A 8 -77.54 -3.18 -2.25
CA MET A 8 -76.49 -4.18 -1.85
C MET A 8 -76.11 -5.10 -2.99
N THR A 9 -76.94 -5.47 -3.91
CA THR A 9 -76.60 -6.27 -5.09
C THR A 9 -75.78 -5.49 -6.12
N LEU A 10 -76.01 -4.17 -6.27
CA LEU A 10 -75.17 -3.31 -7.11
C LEU A 10 -73.82 -3.03 -6.48
N LEU A 11 -73.71 -2.96 -5.14
CA LEU A 11 -72.47 -2.76 -4.43
C LEU A 11 -71.60 -4.04 -4.43
N SER A 12 -72.23 -5.23 -4.33
CA SER A 12 -71.52 -6.51 -4.43
C SER A 12 -71.08 -6.82 -5.87
N MET A 13 -71.85 -6.38 -6.86
CA MET A 13 -71.48 -6.54 -8.28
C MET A 13 -70.36 -5.54 -8.70
N PHE A 14 -70.25 -4.35 -8.05
CA PHE A 14 -69.16 -3.41 -8.26
C PHE A 14 -67.89 -3.81 -7.49
N LEU A 15 -68.02 -4.52 -6.36
CA LEU A 15 -66.88 -5.07 -5.62
C LEU A 15 -66.30 -6.32 -6.32
N CYS A 16 -67.10 -7.09 -7.07
CA CYS A 16 -66.61 -8.23 -7.87
C CYS A 16 -66.01 -7.84 -9.20
N LEU A 17 -66.22 -6.62 -9.70
CA LEU A 17 -65.56 -6.13 -10.95
C LEU A 17 -64.21 -5.45 -10.72
N CYS A 18 -63.82 -5.20 -9.47
CA CYS A 18 -62.53 -4.63 -9.10
C CYS A 18 -61.49 -5.65 -8.66
N CYS A 19 -61.81 -6.96 -8.64
CA CYS A 19 -60.82 -8.02 -8.48
C CYS A 19 -60.30 -8.46 -9.87
N THR A 20 -59.58 -7.60 -10.55
CA THR A 20 -58.59 -8.08 -11.52
C THR A 20 -57.48 -8.74 -10.69
N VAL A 21 -57.58 -10.07 -10.54
CA VAL A 21 -56.54 -10.91 -10.02
C VAL A 21 -55.36 -10.74 -10.98
N ALA A 22 -54.36 -9.96 -10.58
CA ALA A 22 -53.06 -9.99 -11.21
C ALA A 22 -52.51 -11.43 -11.00
N PHE A 23 -52.65 -12.29 -11.98
CA PHE A 23 -51.97 -13.58 -11.98
C PHE A 23 -50.48 -13.28 -12.00
N ALA A 24 -49.83 -13.44 -10.88
CA ALA A 24 -48.40 -13.45 -10.80
C ALA A 24 -47.89 -14.62 -11.67
N GLN A 25 -47.29 -14.30 -12.80
CA GLN A 25 -46.83 -15.28 -13.77
C GLN A 25 -45.37 -15.64 -13.52
N SER A 26 -45.07 -16.91 -13.27
CA SER A 26 -43.72 -17.34 -12.97
C SER A 26 -42.96 -17.80 -14.22
N VAL A 27 -41.74 -17.37 -14.37
CA VAL A 27 -40.75 -17.84 -15.34
C VAL A 27 -39.74 -18.71 -14.62
N LYS A 28 -39.45 -19.87 -15.20
CA LYS A 28 -38.42 -20.80 -14.70
C LYS A 28 -37.42 -21.11 -15.79
N GLY A 29 -36.26 -21.62 -15.43
CA GLY A 29 -35.27 -22.06 -16.43
C GLY A 29 -34.01 -22.59 -15.75
N VAL A 30 -33.05 -22.95 -16.57
CA VAL A 30 -31.72 -23.42 -16.15
C VAL A 30 -30.67 -22.51 -16.75
N VAL A 31 -29.76 -22.08 -15.93
CA VAL A 31 -28.58 -21.33 -16.38
C VAL A 31 -27.38 -22.26 -16.43
N LYS A 32 -26.73 -22.31 -17.58
CA LYS A 32 -25.56 -23.14 -17.85
C LYS A 32 -24.40 -22.25 -18.31
N ASP A 33 -23.19 -22.75 -18.18
CA ASP A 33 -22.02 -22.12 -18.80
C ASP A 33 -21.84 -22.61 -20.27
N GLU A 34 -20.81 -22.11 -20.94
CA GLU A 34 -20.45 -22.48 -22.33
C GLU A 34 -20.13 -23.96 -22.46
N THR A 35 -19.78 -24.63 -21.37
CA THR A 35 -19.47 -26.06 -21.35
C THR A 35 -20.71 -26.90 -21.09
N GLY A 36 -21.87 -26.26 -20.82
CA GLY A 36 -23.14 -26.92 -20.55
C GLY A 36 -23.31 -27.35 -19.08
N GLU A 37 -22.41 -26.97 -18.18
CA GLU A 37 -22.54 -27.20 -16.75
C GLU A 37 -23.47 -26.17 -16.11
N PRO A 38 -24.29 -26.55 -15.11
CA PRO A 38 -25.18 -25.63 -14.41
C PRO A 38 -24.36 -24.61 -13.59
N VAL A 39 -24.71 -23.32 -13.70
CA VAL A 39 -24.04 -22.24 -12.92
C VAL A 39 -24.90 -21.93 -11.70
N ILE A 40 -24.30 -22.15 -10.51
CA ILE A 40 -24.95 -21.96 -9.21
C ILE A 40 -24.78 -20.48 -8.77
N GLY A 41 -25.83 -19.88 -8.18
CA GLY A 41 -25.74 -18.55 -7.60
C GLY A 41 -25.80 -17.41 -8.62
N VAL A 42 -26.16 -17.66 -9.88
CA VAL A 42 -26.40 -16.62 -10.86
C VAL A 42 -27.52 -15.71 -10.39
N ASN A 43 -27.26 -14.42 -10.33
CA ASN A 43 -28.26 -13.44 -9.99
C ASN A 43 -29.14 -13.15 -11.22
N ILE A 44 -30.45 -13.32 -11.06
CA ILE A 44 -31.46 -13.07 -12.10
C ILE A 44 -32.37 -11.96 -11.62
N VAL A 45 -32.38 -10.83 -12.33
CA VAL A 45 -33.19 -9.66 -11.98
C VAL A 45 -34.13 -9.31 -13.15
N GLU A 46 -35.39 -9.02 -12.85
CA GLU A 46 -36.29 -8.40 -13.84
C GLU A 46 -35.82 -6.96 -14.08
N LYS A 47 -35.28 -6.69 -15.28
CA LYS A 47 -34.61 -5.42 -15.63
C LYS A 47 -35.54 -4.23 -15.35
N GLY A 48 -34.98 -3.21 -14.70
CA GLY A 48 -35.74 -2.01 -14.29
C GLY A 48 -36.56 -2.20 -13.01
N THR A 49 -36.39 -3.32 -12.27
CA THR A 49 -37.08 -3.58 -11.00
C THR A 49 -36.10 -4.09 -9.93
N THR A 50 -36.57 -4.19 -8.69
CA THR A 50 -35.85 -4.86 -7.58
C THR A 50 -36.25 -6.34 -7.45
N ASN A 51 -37.03 -6.85 -8.37
CA ASN A 51 -37.51 -8.24 -8.35
C ASN A 51 -36.42 -9.16 -8.89
N GLY A 52 -35.89 -10.05 -8.07
CA GLY A 52 -34.80 -10.94 -8.45
C GLY A 52 -34.80 -12.26 -7.69
N THR A 53 -34.04 -13.21 -8.23
CA THR A 53 -33.81 -14.56 -7.68
C THR A 53 -32.39 -14.99 -8.00
N ILE A 54 -31.95 -16.11 -7.43
CA ILE A 54 -30.66 -16.73 -7.74
C ILE A 54 -30.85 -18.19 -8.18
N THR A 55 -29.90 -18.73 -8.98
CA THR A 55 -29.93 -20.15 -9.36
C THR A 55 -29.55 -21.07 -8.20
N ASP A 56 -30.18 -22.23 -8.13
CA ASP A 56 -29.88 -23.30 -7.18
C ASP A 56 -28.64 -24.14 -7.62
N MET A 57 -28.39 -25.24 -6.89
CA MET A 57 -27.25 -26.13 -7.15
C MET A 57 -27.30 -26.86 -8.52
N ASP A 58 -28.48 -26.95 -9.15
CA ASP A 58 -28.70 -27.49 -10.50
C ASP A 58 -28.76 -26.40 -11.58
N GLY A 59 -28.42 -25.15 -11.22
CA GLY A 59 -28.53 -23.97 -12.08
C GLY A 59 -29.98 -23.58 -12.38
N LYS A 60 -30.96 -24.12 -11.67
CA LYS A 60 -32.39 -23.81 -11.87
C LYS A 60 -32.80 -22.56 -11.13
N TYR A 61 -33.73 -21.82 -11.72
CA TYR A 61 -34.33 -20.66 -11.10
C TYR A 61 -35.82 -20.56 -11.32
N THR A 62 -36.50 -19.81 -10.50
CA THR A 62 -37.90 -19.41 -10.69
C THR A 62 -38.06 -17.96 -10.23
N ILE A 63 -38.57 -17.11 -11.10
CA ILE A 63 -38.85 -15.70 -10.83
C ILE A 63 -40.29 -15.36 -11.22
N THR A 64 -40.98 -14.61 -10.42
CA THR A 64 -42.33 -14.11 -10.72
C THR A 64 -42.22 -12.74 -11.36
N VAL A 65 -42.67 -12.56 -12.57
CA VAL A 65 -42.60 -11.31 -13.33
C VAL A 65 -43.95 -10.61 -13.43
N LYS A 66 -43.94 -9.31 -13.62
CA LYS A 66 -45.16 -8.48 -13.72
C LYS A 66 -45.91 -8.71 -15.03
N ASP A 67 -45.20 -8.90 -16.14
CA ASP A 67 -45.74 -9.06 -17.49
C ASP A 67 -44.81 -9.96 -18.31
N LEU A 68 -45.27 -11.20 -18.62
CA LEU A 68 -44.51 -12.16 -19.43
C LEU A 68 -44.16 -11.65 -20.83
N GLN A 69 -44.96 -10.80 -21.41
CA GLN A 69 -44.73 -10.30 -22.77
C GLN A 69 -43.61 -9.24 -22.84
N LYS A 70 -43.45 -8.44 -21.77
CA LYS A 70 -42.55 -7.29 -21.73
C LYS A 70 -41.32 -7.52 -20.85
N ALA A 71 -41.36 -8.48 -19.93
CA ALA A 71 -40.29 -8.71 -18.99
C ALA A 71 -38.98 -9.07 -19.69
N VAL A 72 -37.89 -8.47 -19.27
CA VAL A 72 -36.49 -8.81 -19.62
C VAL A 72 -35.81 -9.28 -18.35
N LEU A 73 -35.25 -10.47 -18.38
CA LEU A 73 -34.46 -11.02 -17.29
C LEU A 73 -32.99 -10.76 -17.55
N GLN A 74 -32.34 -10.14 -16.62
CA GLN A 74 -30.89 -9.93 -16.63
C GLN A 74 -30.23 -11.03 -15.78
N PHE A 75 -29.34 -11.77 -16.40
CA PHE A 75 -28.54 -12.83 -15.76
C PHE A 75 -27.13 -12.34 -15.56
N SER A 76 -26.67 -12.28 -14.31
CA SER A 76 -25.31 -11.83 -13.97
C SER A 76 -24.66 -12.76 -12.96
N TYR A 77 -23.37 -13.07 -13.20
CA TYR A 77 -22.56 -13.87 -12.30
C TYR A 77 -21.08 -13.49 -12.43
N ILE A 78 -20.34 -13.56 -11.33
CA ILE A 78 -18.92 -13.19 -11.29
C ILE A 78 -18.14 -14.09 -12.26
N GLY A 79 -17.33 -13.48 -13.12
CA GLY A 79 -16.55 -14.19 -14.14
C GLY A 79 -17.31 -14.51 -15.43
N TYR A 80 -18.57 -14.09 -15.57
CA TYR A 80 -19.38 -14.31 -16.78
C TYR A 80 -19.90 -13.00 -17.37
N THR A 81 -20.10 -13.00 -18.68
CA THR A 81 -20.75 -11.88 -19.38
C THR A 81 -22.23 -11.80 -18.98
N THR A 82 -22.67 -10.63 -18.52
CA THR A 82 -24.09 -10.38 -18.19
C THR A 82 -24.94 -10.50 -19.45
N ILE A 83 -26.04 -11.24 -19.39
CA ILE A 83 -26.98 -11.45 -20.51
C ILE A 83 -28.34 -10.89 -20.13
N ASP A 84 -28.95 -10.12 -21.03
CA ASP A 84 -30.34 -9.70 -20.96
C ASP A 84 -31.17 -10.55 -21.89
N GLU A 85 -32.13 -11.29 -21.35
CA GLU A 85 -32.99 -12.21 -22.11
C GLU A 85 -34.47 -11.80 -21.98
N ALA A 86 -35.08 -11.42 -23.09
CA ALA A 86 -36.49 -11.05 -23.12
C ALA A 86 -37.40 -12.31 -22.98
N VAL A 87 -38.31 -12.27 -22.04
CA VAL A 87 -39.22 -13.40 -21.75
C VAL A 87 -40.18 -13.69 -22.90
N LYS A 88 -40.76 -12.70 -23.54
CA LYS A 88 -41.61 -12.79 -24.73
C LYS A 88 -42.73 -13.82 -24.58
N GLY A 89 -43.40 -13.87 -23.43
CA GLY A 89 -44.50 -14.77 -23.13
C GLY A 89 -44.09 -16.20 -22.77
N ARG A 90 -42.80 -16.54 -22.70
CA ARG A 90 -42.29 -17.86 -22.33
C ARG A 90 -42.44 -18.13 -20.84
N SER A 91 -42.86 -19.31 -20.46
CA SER A 91 -42.83 -19.76 -19.05
C SER A 91 -41.51 -20.44 -18.67
N THR A 92 -40.67 -20.77 -19.68
CA THR A 92 -39.33 -21.34 -19.47
C THR A 92 -38.32 -20.56 -20.30
N VAL A 93 -37.25 -20.12 -19.67
CA VAL A 93 -36.14 -19.36 -20.28
C VAL A 93 -34.83 -19.98 -19.81
N ASP A 94 -34.21 -20.78 -20.65
CA ASP A 94 -32.87 -21.34 -20.37
C ASP A 94 -31.83 -20.41 -20.98
N VAL A 95 -30.74 -20.18 -20.21
CA VAL A 95 -29.69 -19.23 -20.60
C VAL A 95 -28.32 -19.90 -20.49
N GLN A 96 -27.48 -19.64 -21.49
CA GLN A 96 -26.08 -20.04 -21.48
C GLN A 96 -25.21 -18.81 -21.26
N LEU A 97 -24.52 -18.75 -20.13
CA LEU A 97 -23.58 -17.67 -19.81
C LEU A 97 -22.21 -17.93 -20.45
N SER A 98 -21.62 -16.91 -21.04
CA SER A 98 -20.27 -16.94 -21.56
C SER A 98 -19.33 -16.36 -20.51
N SER A 99 -18.25 -17.08 -20.12
CA SER A 99 -17.27 -16.58 -19.21
C SER A 99 -16.49 -15.39 -19.81
N SER A 100 -16.12 -14.43 -19.00
CA SER A 100 -15.42 -13.23 -19.43
C SER A 100 -14.19 -13.01 -18.59
N VAL A 101 -13.03 -12.80 -19.25
CA VAL A 101 -11.76 -12.46 -18.62
C VAL A 101 -11.82 -11.11 -17.91
N VAL A 102 -12.63 -10.18 -18.46
CA VAL A 102 -12.94 -8.89 -17.86
C VAL A 102 -14.44 -8.79 -17.75
N ASN A 103 -14.98 -8.90 -16.55
CA ASN A 103 -16.41 -8.80 -16.32
C ASN A 103 -16.87 -7.34 -16.49
N LEU A 104 -17.46 -7.03 -17.64
CA LEU A 104 -17.96 -5.67 -17.95
C LEU A 104 -19.20 -5.29 -17.12
N GLY A 105 -19.93 -6.27 -16.62
CA GLY A 105 -21.04 -6.07 -15.67
C GLY A 105 -20.57 -5.95 -14.22
N GLU A 106 -19.27 -6.06 -13.97
CA GLU A 106 -18.68 -5.90 -12.63
C GLU A 106 -18.98 -4.51 -12.07
N VAL A 107 -19.53 -4.49 -10.86
CA VAL A 107 -19.81 -3.27 -10.14
C VAL A 107 -18.57 -2.86 -9.37
N VAL A 108 -18.01 -1.72 -9.71
CA VAL A 108 -16.76 -1.20 -9.16
C VAL A 108 -17.08 0.00 -8.26
N ALA A 109 -16.44 0.05 -7.10
CA ALA A 109 -16.49 1.23 -6.22
C ALA A 109 -15.73 2.40 -6.85
N ILE A 110 -16.35 3.58 -6.93
CA ILE A 110 -15.81 4.80 -7.57
C ILE A 110 -15.83 6.04 -6.65
N GLY A 111 -15.94 5.83 -5.36
CA GLY A 111 -16.10 6.89 -4.37
C GLY A 111 -17.55 7.43 -4.29
N TYR A 112 -18.12 7.38 -3.11
CA TYR A 112 -19.50 7.75 -2.81
C TYR A 112 -20.56 7.13 -3.74
N GLY A 113 -20.25 5.95 -4.32
CA GLY A 113 -21.14 5.20 -5.21
C GLY A 113 -20.41 4.06 -5.89
N THR A 114 -21.17 3.35 -6.72
CA THR A 114 -20.67 2.24 -7.56
C THR A 114 -21.14 2.44 -8.98
N GLN A 115 -20.31 2.02 -9.95
CA GLN A 115 -20.65 2.01 -11.37
C GLN A 115 -20.29 0.67 -11.98
N THR A 116 -20.98 0.30 -13.05
CA THR A 116 -20.54 -0.84 -13.86
C THR A 116 -19.25 -0.48 -14.58
N ARG A 117 -18.38 -1.46 -14.82
CA ARG A 117 -17.11 -1.25 -15.52
C ARG A 117 -17.27 -0.59 -16.89
N LYS A 118 -18.39 -0.87 -17.57
CA LYS A 118 -18.74 -0.22 -18.84
C LYS A 118 -18.93 1.29 -18.73
N GLU A 119 -19.56 1.75 -17.65
CA GLU A 119 -19.91 3.17 -17.45
C GLU A 119 -18.76 4.02 -16.90
N ILE A 120 -17.69 3.39 -16.41
CA ILE A 120 -16.53 4.11 -15.86
C ILE A 120 -15.82 4.90 -16.96
N THR A 121 -15.68 6.22 -16.75
CA THR A 121 -15.00 7.14 -17.65
C THR A 121 -13.55 7.43 -17.25
N GLY A 122 -13.17 7.15 -16.00
CA GLY A 122 -11.81 7.34 -15.47
C GLY A 122 -10.96 6.06 -15.48
N SER A 123 -9.71 6.18 -15.03
CA SER A 123 -8.77 5.06 -14.91
C SER A 123 -8.93 4.35 -13.57
N VAL A 124 -9.54 3.17 -13.58
CA VAL A 124 -9.78 2.34 -12.38
C VAL A 124 -9.33 0.91 -12.65
N ALA A 125 -8.45 0.40 -11.78
CA ALA A 125 -8.11 -1.02 -11.76
C ALA A 125 -8.77 -1.69 -10.55
N ASN A 126 -9.46 -2.82 -10.77
CA ASN A 126 -10.07 -3.60 -9.70
C ASN A 126 -9.40 -4.96 -9.57
N VAL A 127 -9.10 -5.36 -8.33
CA VAL A 127 -8.54 -6.68 -8.00
C VAL A 127 -9.50 -7.34 -7.02
N SER A 128 -10.10 -8.45 -7.43
CA SER A 128 -11.02 -9.26 -6.63
C SER A 128 -10.26 -10.34 -5.84
N GLU A 129 -10.90 -10.92 -4.84
CA GLU A 129 -10.33 -11.95 -3.94
C GLU A 129 -9.65 -13.12 -4.68
N GLU A 130 -10.22 -13.56 -5.80
CA GLU A 130 -9.66 -14.64 -6.61
C GLU A 130 -8.29 -14.33 -7.21
N ASN A 131 -8.04 -13.03 -7.48
CA ASN A 131 -6.84 -12.51 -8.08
C ASN A 131 -5.78 -12.04 -7.05
N PHE A 132 -6.08 -12.10 -5.76
CA PHE A 132 -5.14 -11.74 -4.71
C PHE A 132 -3.93 -12.68 -4.67
N ASN A 133 -2.79 -12.13 -4.26
CA ASN A 133 -1.61 -12.93 -3.97
C ASN A 133 -1.90 -13.90 -2.82
N LYS A 134 -1.56 -15.18 -3.03
CA LYS A 134 -1.74 -16.23 -2.03
C LYS A 134 -0.46 -16.38 -1.20
N GLY A 135 -0.58 -16.80 0.07
CA GLY A 135 0.54 -16.98 0.99
C GLY A 135 0.47 -16.04 2.18
N VAL A 136 1.62 -15.66 2.73
CA VAL A 136 1.72 -14.74 3.88
C VAL A 136 1.46 -13.32 3.43
N ASN A 137 0.32 -12.78 3.81
CA ASN A 137 0.00 -11.37 3.58
C ASN A 137 -0.03 -10.65 4.93
N ARG A 138 0.83 -9.65 5.12
CA ARG A 138 0.91 -8.84 6.35
C ARG A 138 -0.28 -7.92 6.48
N ASP A 139 -0.64 -7.33 5.36
CA ASP A 139 -1.75 -6.38 5.21
C ASP A 139 -2.30 -6.41 3.77
N ALA A 140 -3.23 -5.52 3.47
CA ALA A 140 -3.88 -5.44 2.17
C ALA A 140 -2.93 -5.07 1.02
N SER A 141 -1.78 -4.46 1.28
CA SER A 141 -0.82 -4.08 0.23
C SER A 141 -0.18 -5.30 -0.42
N ASP A 142 0.13 -6.32 0.36
CA ASP A 142 0.74 -7.55 -0.16
C ASP A 142 -0.19 -8.27 -1.17
N LEU A 143 -1.52 -8.09 -1.05
CA LEU A 143 -2.51 -8.63 -1.98
C LEU A 143 -2.41 -8.01 -3.38
N LEU A 144 -1.96 -6.75 -3.47
CA LEU A 144 -1.91 -5.94 -4.68
C LEU A 144 -0.56 -5.96 -5.39
N GLN A 145 0.50 -6.44 -4.73
CA GLN A 145 1.87 -6.34 -5.24
C GLN A 145 1.97 -6.90 -6.67
N GLY A 146 2.32 -6.02 -7.64
CA GLY A 146 2.45 -6.32 -9.06
C GLY A 146 1.16 -6.68 -9.81
N LYS A 147 -0.02 -6.49 -9.21
CA LYS A 147 -1.32 -6.76 -9.85
C LYS A 147 -1.87 -5.58 -10.65
N VAL A 148 -1.41 -4.36 -10.36
CA VAL A 148 -1.91 -3.13 -10.98
C VAL A 148 -0.76 -2.39 -11.66
N ALA A 149 -0.90 -2.13 -12.96
CA ALA A 149 0.10 -1.35 -13.71
C ALA A 149 0.19 0.08 -13.15
N GLY A 150 1.43 0.57 -12.98
CA GLY A 150 1.72 1.88 -12.39
C GLY A 150 1.71 1.92 -10.86
N LEU A 151 1.31 0.83 -10.18
CA LEU A 151 1.37 0.70 -8.72
C LEU A 151 2.65 -0.06 -8.32
N THR A 152 3.52 0.62 -7.59
CA THR A 152 4.74 0.04 -7.02
C THR A 152 4.54 -0.17 -5.53
N ILE A 153 4.78 -1.40 -5.07
CA ILE A 153 4.74 -1.78 -3.65
C ILE A 153 6.08 -2.42 -3.34
N THR A 154 6.84 -1.85 -2.42
CA THR A 154 8.15 -2.36 -2.03
C THR A 154 8.16 -2.71 -0.55
N SER A 155 8.78 -3.86 -0.25
CA SER A 155 9.17 -4.24 1.10
C SER A 155 10.69 -4.18 1.14
N GLY A 156 11.22 -3.10 1.71
CA GLY A 156 12.64 -2.79 1.63
C GLY A 156 13.55 -3.66 2.49
N SER A 157 13.01 -4.46 3.41
CA SER A 157 13.80 -5.32 4.32
C SER A 157 13.03 -6.55 4.77
N GLY A 158 13.73 -7.47 5.46
CA GLY A 158 13.12 -8.65 6.10
C GLY A 158 12.37 -8.37 7.41
N ASP A 159 12.32 -7.13 7.87
CA ASP A 159 11.64 -6.76 9.12
C ASP A 159 10.12 -6.95 8.99
N VAL A 160 9.58 -7.89 9.80
CA VAL A 160 8.14 -8.22 9.79
C VAL A 160 7.27 -7.14 10.43
N THR A 161 7.86 -6.18 11.11
CA THR A 161 7.15 -5.08 11.79
C THR A 161 7.00 -3.83 10.94
N ARG A 162 7.74 -3.73 9.83
CA ARG A 162 7.67 -2.60 8.89
C ARG A 162 6.56 -2.79 7.86
N SER A 163 5.83 -1.73 7.56
CA SER A 163 4.83 -1.69 6.49
C SER A 163 5.48 -1.57 5.12
N SER A 164 4.83 -2.10 4.08
CA SER A 164 5.24 -1.90 2.70
C SER A 164 5.05 -0.44 2.27
N GLN A 165 5.95 0.06 1.45
CA GLN A 165 5.88 1.39 0.85
C GLN A 165 5.12 1.30 -0.48
N ILE A 166 4.19 2.24 -0.71
CA ILE A 166 3.29 2.21 -1.87
C ILE A 166 3.44 3.52 -2.65
N ARG A 167 3.62 3.42 -3.96
CA ARG A 167 3.59 4.57 -4.89
C ARG A 167 2.74 4.26 -6.11
N LEU A 168 2.08 5.28 -6.64
CA LEU A 168 1.29 5.20 -7.86
C LEU A 168 1.77 6.24 -8.88
N ARG A 169 2.19 5.76 -10.08
CA ARG A 169 2.65 6.61 -11.17
C ARG A 169 3.82 7.52 -10.78
N GLY A 170 4.81 6.95 -10.09
CA GLY A 170 6.06 7.61 -9.72
C GLY A 170 5.96 8.60 -8.55
N THR A 171 7.09 9.24 -8.26
CA THR A 171 7.22 10.30 -7.25
C THR A 171 6.48 11.55 -7.70
N SER A 172 5.72 12.19 -6.83
CA SER A 172 4.89 13.36 -7.17
C SER A 172 5.02 14.56 -6.24
N THR A 173 5.88 14.48 -5.23
CA THR A 173 6.17 15.58 -4.28
C THR A 173 7.60 15.47 -3.78
N LEU A 174 8.15 16.53 -3.22
CA LEU A 174 9.45 16.54 -2.54
C LEU A 174 9.34 16.15 -1.06
N GLN A 175 8.14 16.06 -0.50
CA GLN A 175 7.89 15.66 0.88
C GLN A 175 7.78 14.13 1.03
N ASN A 176 7.93 13.63 2.25
CA ASN A 176 8.04 12.20 2.55
C ASN A 176 6.79 11.37 2.27
N ASP A 177 5.60 11.90 2.52
CA ASP A 177 4.37 11.13 2.33
C ASP A 177 3.83 11.27 0.90
N GLN A 178 4.05 10.24 0.11
CA GLN A 178 3.75 10.17 -1.32
C GLN A 178 2.81 9.02 -1.68
N GLY A 179 2.29 8.31 -0.66
CA GLY A 179 1.42 7.16 -0.84
C GLY A 179 0.03 7.55 -1.38
N PRO A 180 -0.70 6.60 -1.98
CA PRO A 180 -2.10 6.78 -2.32
C PRO A 180 -2.96 6.86 -1.05
N MET A 181 -4.04 7.63 -1.10
CA MET A 181 -5.01 7.67 -0.02
C MET A 181 -5.74 6.33 0.10
N ILE A 182 -5.81 5.78 1.31
CA ILE A 182 -6.56 4.55 1.57
C ILE A 182 -7.97 4.89 2.00
N VAL A 183 -8.95 4.22 1.39
CA VAL A 183 -10.38 4.34 1.74
C VAL A 183 -10.90 2.96 2.08
N ILE A 184 -11.44 2.77 3.27
CA ILE A 184 -11.98 1.48 3.74
C ILE A 184 -13.50 1.63 3.91
N ASP A 185 -14.28 0.84 3.17
CA ASP A 185 -15.76 0.87 3.16
C ASP A 185 -16.36 2.29 3.02
N GLY A 186 -15.70 3.13 2.20
CA GLY A 186 -16.10 4.49 1.92
C GLY A 186 -15.58 5.54 2.92
N VAL A 187 -14.79 5.16 3.92
CA VAL A 187 -14.15 6.10 4.87
C VAL A 187 -12.73 6.43 4.41
N PRO A 188 -12.43 7.67 4.01
CA PRO A 188 -11.10 8.07 3.57
C PRO A 188 -10.10 8.16 4.73
N GLY A 189 -8.81 7.93 4.46
CA GLY A 189 -7.72 8.01 5.43
C GLY A 189 -7.64 6.81 6.37
N GLY A 190 -7.96 5.62 5.88
CA GLY A 190 -7.74 4.35 6.59
C GLY A 190 -6.27 3.90 6.55
N ASP A 191 -5.95 2.89 7.35
CA ASP A 191 -4.67 2.19 7.35
C ASP A 191 -4.89 0.72 6.93
N MET A 192 -4.15 0.26 5.94
CA MET A 192 -4.26 -1.11 5.39
C MET A 192 -3.99 -2.18 6.44
N SER A 193 -3.15 -1.90 7.43
CA SER A 193 -2.82 -2.83 8.52
C SER A 193 -3.99 -3.11 9.46
N THR A 194 -5.04 -2.28 9.41
CA THR A 194 -6.23 -2.40 10.29
C THR A 194 -7.31 -3.34 9.76
N VAL A 195 -7.15 -3.82 8.52
CA VAL A 195 -8.08 -4.77 7.87
C VAL A 195 -7.37 -6.08 7.60
N SER A 196 -7.93 -7.18 8.11
CA SER A 196 -7.40 -8.50 7.81
C SER A 196 -7.56 -8.81 6.31
N PRO A 197 -6.52 -9.34 5.62
CA PRO A 197 -6.64 -9.79 4.22
C PRO A 197 -7.81 -10.73 3.96
N SER A 198 -8.18 -11.58 4.92
CA SER A 198 -9.32 -12.51 4.83
C SER A 198 -10.70 -11.82 4.82
N ASP A 199 -10.78 -10.57 5.31
CA ASP A 199 -12.02 -9.77 5.32
C ASP A 199 -12.21 -8.92 4.07
N ILE A 200 -11.24 -8.90 3.14
CA ILE A 200 -11.29 -8.08 1.94
C ILE A 200 -12.02 -8.82 0.82
N GLU A 201 -13.00 -8.17 0.21
CA GLU A 201 -13.75 -8.64 -0.96
C GLU A 201 -13.07 -8.20 -2.26
N SER A 202 -12.73 -6.92 -2.35
CA SER A 202 -12.08 -6.34 -3.51
C SER A 202 -11.28 -5.08 -3.15
N ILE A 203 -10.29 -4.77 -3.99
CA ILE A 203 -9.51 -3.55 -3.90
C ILE A 203 -9.53 -2.85 -5.25
N SER A 204 -10.04 -1.61 -5.29
CA SER A 204 -10.05 -0.78 -6.48
C SER A 204 -9.02 0.33 -6.36
N VAL A 205 -8.22 0.52 -7.40
CA VAL A 205 -7.19 1.57 -7.47
C VAL A 205 -7.62 2.63 -8.47
N LEU A 206 -7.92 3.84 -7.97
CA LEU A 206 -8.23 5.01 -8.77
C LEU A 206 -6.91 5.69 -9.16
N LYS A 207 -6.54 5.58 -10.44
CA LYS A 207 -5.19 5.93 -10.90
C LYS A 207 -5.09 7.35 -11.46
N ASP A 208 -6.20 7.95 -11.87
CA ASP A 208 -6.22 9.28 -12.49
C ASP A 208 -6.99 10.32 -11.67
N ALA A 209 -6.74 11.58 -11.95
CA ALA A 209 -7.39 12.67 -11.25
C ALA A 209 -8.90 12.73 -11.51
N SER A 210 -9.42 12.20 -12.63
CA SER A 210 -10.86 12.23 -12.92
C SER A 210 -11.65 11.26 -12.04
N SER A 211 -11.09 10.09 -11.75
CA SER A 211 -11.68 9.11 -10.82
C SER A 211 -11.46 9.48 -9.36
N ALA A 212 -10.31 10.12 -9.04
CA ALA A 212 -9.88 10.42 -7.68
C ALA A 212 -10.35 11.80 -7.15
N ALA A 213 -10.75 12.75 -8.03
CA ALA A 213 -11.07 14.14 -7.66
C ALA A 213 -12.20 14.28 -6.62
N ILE A 214 -13.13 13.32 -6.55
CA ILE A 214 -14.18 13.29 -5.53
C ILE A 214 -13.61 13.22 -4.10
N TYR A 215 -12.37 12.73 -3.94
CA TYR A 215 -11.62 12.69 -2.69
C TYR A 215 -10.72 13.91 -2.48
N GLY A 216 -10.53 14.75 -3.53
CA GLY A 216 -9.96 16.11 -3.48
C GLY A 216 -8.53 16.19 -3.03
N SER A 217 -8.34 16.85 -1.90
CA SER A 217 -7.06 17.34 -1.40
C SER A 217 -6.10 16.30 -0.83
N ARG A 218 -6.41 15.02 -0.92
CA ARG A 218 -5.55 13.90 -0.49
C ARG A 218 -5.37 12.84 -1.57
N ALA A 219 -5.83 13.15 -2.79
CA ALA A 219 -5.86 12.19 -3.88
C ALA A 219 -4.73 12.37 -4.92
N ALA A 220 -3.74 13.23 -4.68
CA ALA A 220 -2.63 13.48 -5.62
C ALA A 220 -1.76 12.23 -5.86
N GLY A 221 -1.61 11.38 -4.85
CA GLY A 221 -0.97 10.06 -4.94
C GLY A 221 -1.88 8.96 -5.49
N GLY A 222 -3.13 9.28 -5.91
CA GLY A 222 -4.16 8.30 -6.24
C GLY A 222 -4.95 7.83 -5.03
N VAL A 223 -5.89 6.88 -5.24
CA VAL A 223 -6.75 6.37 -4.16
C VAL A 223 -6.85 4.85 -4.26
N ILE A 224 -6.72 4.15 -3.15
CA ILE A 224 -6.96 2.72 -3.01
C ILE A 224 -8.23 2.51 -2.19
N LEU A 225 -9.26 1.94 -2.82
CA LEU A 225 -10.55 1.66 -2.19
C LEU A 225 -10.58 0.19 -1.76
N ILE A 226 -10.67 -0.08 -0.48
CA ILE A 226 -10.82 -1.42 0.08
C ILE A 226 -12.28 -1.64 0.41
N THR A 227 -12.89 -2.63 -0.23
CA THR A 227 -14.24 -3.09 0.08
C THR A 227 -14.13 -4.37 0.89
N THR A 228 -14.76 -4.40 2.07
CA THR A 228 -14.73 -5.58 2.92
C THR A 228 -15.96 -6.46 2.70
N LYS A 229 -15.79 -7.76 2.95
CA LYS A 229 -16.85 -8.77 2.85
C LYS A 229 -18.02 -8.44 3.77
N ARG A 230 -19.23 -8.60 3.29
CA ARG A 230 -20.48 -8.39 4.03
C ARG A 230 -21.22 -9.69 4.23
N GLY A 231 -22.15 -9.70 5.16
CA GLY A 231 -23.09 -10.81 5.30
C GLY A 231 -24.00 -10.89 4.08
N SER A 232 -24.19 -12.09 3.56
CA SER A 232 -25.07 -12.37 2.43
C SER A 232 -25.76 -13.73 2.61
N GLY A 233 -26.90 -13.92 1.97
CA GLY A 233 -27.64 -15.18 2.03
C GLY A 233 -28.52 -15.34 3.26
N SER A 234 -29.40 -16.36 3.23
CA SER A 234 -30.34 -16.70 4.31
C SER A 234 -29.76 -17.72 5.29
N LYS A 235 -28.72 -18.46 4.89
CA LYS A 235 -28.04 -19.46 5.73
C LYS A 235 -26.82 -18.80 6.39
N THR A 236 -26.66 -19.02 7.69
CA THR A 236 -25.44 -18.63 8.38
C THR A 236 -24.28 -19.50 7.90
N GLN A 237 -23.18 -18.88 7.48
CA GLN A 237 -21.93 -19.53 7.11
C GLN A 237 -20.84 -19.20 8.13
N ILE A 238 -20.07 -20.21 8.49
CA ILE A 238 -18.84 -20.07 9.29
C ILE A 238 -17.68 -20.41 8.38
N GLN A 239 -16.67 -19.54 8.33
CA GLN A 239 -15.45 -19.74 7.56
C GLN A 239 -14.24 -19.74 8.45
N TYR A 240 -13.35 -20.68 8.25
CA TYR A 240 -12.05 -20.74 8.90
C TYR A 240 -10.94 -20.74 7.84
N ASP A 241 -10.01 -19.80 7.93
CA ASP A 241 -8.82 -19.70 7.11
C ASP A 241 -7.59 -19.70 8.02
N GLY A 242 -6.78 -20.77 7.91
CA GLY A 242 -5.58 -20.92 8.73
C GLY A 242 -4.37 -21.29 7.90
N TYR A 243 -3.18 -20.78 8.30
CA TYR A 243 -1.91 -21.21 7.72
C TYR A 243 -0.76 -21.15 8.71
N VAL A 244 0.25 -21.96 8.42
CA VAL A 244 1.56 -21.94 9.08
C VAL A 244 2.62 -21.71 8.01
N THR A 245 3.63 -20.90 8.34
CA THR A 245 4.72 -20.54 7.41
C THR A 245 6.06 -20.72 8.08
N ALA A 246 7.03 -21.24 7.31
CA ALA A 246 8.44 -21.26 7.66
C ALA A 246 9.20 -20.25 6.76
N ASP A 247 9.88 -19.30 7.41
CA ASP A 247 10.65 -18.23 6.79
C ASP A 247 12.15 -18.56 6.92
N PHE A 248 12.84 -18.68 5.78
CA PHE A 248 14.28 -18.93 5.69
C PHE A 248 14.98 -17.69 5.15
N VAL A 249 16.22 -17.47 5.54
CA VAL A 249 17.05 -16.39 4.97
C VAL A 249 17.19 -16.59 3.47
N ALA A 250 16.86 -15.56 2.66
CA ALA A 250 16.93 -15.66 1.21
C ALA A 250 18.37 -15.45 0.69
N ASN A 251 19.07 -14.47 1.25
CA ASN A 251 20.46 -14.14 0.93
C ASN A 251 21.11 -13.48 2.16
N LYS A 252 22.44 -13.65 2.33
CA LYS A 252 23.23 -13.00 3.39
C LYS A 252 24.53 -12.46 2.81
N PRO A 253 25.20 -11.49 3.49
CA PRO A 253 26.48 -10.97 3.01
C PRO A 253 27.55 -12.07 2.93
N ASP A 254 28.39 -12.01 1.90
CA ASP A 254 29.54 -12.88 1.75
C ASP A 254 30.76 -12.26 2.44
N LEU A 255 30.89 -12.55 3.74
CA LEU A 255 31.99 -12.09 4.59
C LEU A 255 33.14 -13.10 4.61
N LEU A 256 34.33 -12.65 4.98
CA LEU A 256 35.46 -13.54 5.21
C LEU A 256 35.18 -14.43 6.44
N ASN A 257 35.43 -15.74 6.29
CA ASN A 257 35.53 -16.65 7.44
C ASN A 257 36.91 -16.50 8.12
N ALA A 258 37.12 -17.17 9.26
CA ALA A 258 38.37 -17.04 10.01
C ALA A 258 39.63 -17.40 9.20
N ALA A 259 39.57 -18.46 8.37
CA ALA A 259 40.70 -18.90 7.55
C ALA A 259 40.99 -17.88 6.44
N GLU A 260 39.96 -17.36 5.77
CA GLU A 260 40.09 -16.35 4.71
C GLU A 260 40.59 -15.02 5.28
N TRP A 261 40.07 -14.61 6.45
CA TRP A 261 40.50 -13.38 7.13
C TRP A 261 42.00 -13.46 7.52
N ARG A 262 42.48 -14.60 8.06
CA ARG A 262 43.88 -14.82 8.37
C ARG A 262 44.75 -14.78 7.10
N ALA A 263 44.31 -15.44 6.02
CA ALA A 263 45.01 -15.46 4.73
C ALA A 263 45.15 -14.06 4.12
N ALA A 264 44.05 -13.28 4.12
CA ALA A 264 44.04 -11.92 3.62
C ALA A 264 45.00 -11.01 4.40
N ASN A 265 44.94 -11.06 5.74
CA ASN A 265 45.84 -10.25 6.59
C ASN A 265 47.32 -10.66 6.43
N LYS A 266 47.61 -11.94 6.27
CA LYS A 266 48.96 -12.41 5.99
C LYS A 266 49.49 -11.89 4.66
N GLU A 267 48.67 -11.89 3.60
CA GLU A 267 49.04 -11.36 2.27
C GLU A 267 49.28 -9.84 2.31
N LEU A 268 48.47 -9.13 3.10
CA LEU A 268 48.60 -7.68 3.30
C LEU A 268 49.72 -7.30 4.26
N GLY A 269 50.37 -8.28 4.93
CA GLY A 269 51.45 -8.05 5.89
C GLY A 269 50.99 -7.45 7.24
N ASN A 270 49.73 -7.60 7.59
CA ASN A 270 49.17 -7.09 8.84
C ASN A 270 49.53 -7.98 10.04
N ASP A 271 49.84 -7.35 11.19
CA ASP A 271 49.94 -8.05 12.44
C ASP A 271 48.56 -8.18 13.08
N ILE A 272 48.07 -9.41 13.21
CA ILE A 272 46.76 -9.73 13.80
C ILE A 272 46.90 -10.48 15.14
N SER A 273 48.07 -10.56 15.70
CA SER A 273 48.36 -11.34 16.91
C SER A 273 47.55 -10.90 18.13
N VAL A 274 47.16 -9.64 18.16
CA VAL A 274 46.32 -9.06 19.24
C VAL A 274 44.83 -9.51 19.14
N TYR A 275 44.38 -9.93 17.97
CA TYR A 275 43.00 -10.35 17.69
C TYR A 275 42.84 -11.87 17.60
N ASP A 276 43.79 -12.58 16.99
CA ASP A 276 43.71 -14.01 16.68
C ASP A 276 44.21 -14.90 17.85
N LYS A 277 43.41 -14.92 18.93
CA LYS A 277 43.79 -15.62 20.17
C LYS A 277 42.81 -16.77 20.56
N TYR A 278 41.59 -16.75 19.97
CA TYR A 278 40.46 -17.52 20.51
C TYR A 278 40.13 -18.78 19.70
N ASN A 279 40.80 -19.02 18.58
CA ASN A 279 40.58 -20.15 17.66
C ASN A 279 39.10 -20.37 17.28
N ALA A 280 38.33 -19.27 17.14
CA ALA A 280 36.96 -19.30 16.69
C ALA A 280 36.85 -19.21 15.16
N ASP A 281 35.68 -19.57 14.64
CA ASP A 281 35.25 -19.33 13.25
C ASP A 281 33.76 -19.03 13.28
N THR A 282 33.41 -17.77 13.56
CA THR A 282 32.04 -17.33 13.82
C THR A 282 31.46 -16.63 12.61
N ASP A 283 30.36 -17.15 12.08
CA ASP A 283 29.49 -16.43 11.15
C ASP A 283 28.45 -15.64 11.96
N TRP A 284 28.73 -14.37 12.15
CA TRP A 284 27.91 -13.48 12.97
C TRP A 284 26.47 -13.31 12.45
N PHE A 285 26.26 -13.39 11.13
CA PHE A 285 24.91 -13.36 10.57
C PHE A 285 24.12 -14.63 10.88
N ASP A 286 24.74 -15.80 10.82
CA ASP A 286 24.06 -17.05 11.18
C ASP A 286 23.70 -17.09 12.68
N GLU A 287 24.52 -16.52 13.54
CA GLU A 287 24.25 -16.41 14.98
C GLU A 287 23.09 -15.48 15.33
N MET A 288 22.87 -14.42 14.52
CA MET A 288 21.78 -13.46 14.70
C MET A 288 20.46 -13.93 14.08
N LEU A 289 20.52 -14.82 13.09
CA LEU A 289 19.37 -15.21 12.28
C LEU A 289 18.81 -16.56 12.75
N ARG A 290 17.57 -16.85 12.35
CA ARG A 290 16.87 -18.11 12.64
C ARG A 290 15.89 -18.43 11.52
N THR A 291 15.38 -19.67 11.48
CA THR A 291 14.14 -19.99 10.78
C THR A 291 12.96 -19.39 11.55
N GLY A 292 12.22 -18.46 10.91
CA GLY A 292 11.01 -17.88 11.47
C GLY A 292 9.82 -18.82 11.28
N ILE A 293 9.04 -19.08 12.33
CA ILE A 293 7.78 -19.84 12.21
C ILE A 293 6.62 -18.91 12.53
N SER A 294 5.75 -18.70 11.57
CA SER A 294 4.59 -17.82 11.66
C SER A 294 3.29 -18.58 11.49
N GLN A 295 2.20 -18.08 12.07
CA GLN A 295 0.87 -18.67 11.96
C GLN A 295 -0.21 -17.60 11.87
N ASN A 296 -1.28 -17.91 11.14
CA ASN A 296 -2.48 -17.11 11.05
C ASN A 296 -3.73 -17.96 11.20
N HIS A 297 -4.70 -17.47 11.96
CA HIS A 297 -6.00 -18.10 12.15
C HIS A 297 -7.08 -17.05 12.02
N SER A 298 -7.94 -17.18 11.04
CA SER A 298 -9.09 -16.29 10.80
C SER A 298 -10.38 -17.09 10.88
N LEU A 299 -11.28 -16.66 11.73
CA LEU A 299 -12.62 -17.23 11.89
C LEU A 299 -13.63 -16.14 11.59
N SER A 300 -14.60 -16.42 10.71
CA SER A 300 -15.68 -15.50 10.44
C SER A 300 -17.03 -16.19 10.39
N MET A 301 -18.06 -15.46 10.79
CA MET A 301 -19.45 -15.87 10.73
C MET A 301 -20.24 -14.79 10.00
N SER A 302 -21.00 -15.18 9.00
CA SER A 302 -21.85 -14.26 8.22
C SER A 302 -23.19 -14.88 7.90
N GLY A 303 -24.23 -14.04 7.79
CA GLY A 303 -25.58 -14.50 7.44
C GLY A 303 -26.54 -13.33 7.34
N GLY A 304 -27.79 -13.65 7.10
CA GLY A 304 -28.81 -12.61 7.06
C GLY A 304 -30.09 -13.00 6.33
N SER A 305 -30.80 -11.99 5.89
CA SER A 305 -32.02 -12.05 5.10
C SER A 305 -32.02 -10.91 4.08
N SER A 306 -33.06 -10.78 3.28
CA SER A 306 -33.23 -9.63 2.38
C SER A 306 -33.24 -8.27 3.12
N LYS A 307 -33.62 -8.27 4.42
CA LYS A 307 -33.76 -7.05 5.22
C LYS A 307 -32.62 -6.80 6.21
N SER A 308 -31.96 -7.85 6.66
CA SER A 308 -30.93 -7.76 7.72
C SER A 308 -29.77 -8.67 7.36
N ASN A 309 -28.55 -8.16 7.43
CA ASN A 309 -27.35 -8.96 7.29
C ASN A 309 -26.29 -8.59 8.32
N TYR A 310 -25.46 -9.56 8.65
CA TYR A 310 -24.38 -9.39 9.60
C TYR A 310 -23.14 -10.21 9.19
N ARG A 311 -21.98 -9.72 9.60
CA ARG A 311 -20.70 -10.43 9.56
C ARG A 311 -19.90 -10.10 10.82
N ALA A 312 -19.32 -11.10 11.42
CA ALA A 312 -18.33 -10.95 12.50
C ALA A 312 -17.10 -11.77 12.11
N SER A 313 -15.90 -11.21 12.31
CA SER A 313 -14.64 -11.90 12.07
C SER A 313 -13.66 -11.65 13.20
N TYR A 314 -12.81 -12.64 13.45
CA TYR A 314 -11.67 -12.57 14.34
C TYR A 314 -10.45 -13.18 13.64
N THR A 315 -9.33 -12.45 13.63
CA THR A 315 -8.07 -12.93 13.08
C THR A 315 -6.96 -12.80 14.12
N TYR A 316 -6.23 -13.89 14.32
CA TYR A 316 -4.99 -13.96 15.08
C TYR A 316 -3.84 -14.19 14.11
N LEU A 317 -2.83 -13.33 14.17
CA LEU A 317 -1.59 -13.41 13.41
C LEU A 317 -0.41 -13.39 14.39
N ASP A 318 0.46 -14.42 14.35
CA ASP A 318 1.72 -14.48 15.08
C ASP A 318 2.84 -14.65 14.05
N ARG A 319 3.65 -13.61 13.85
CA ARG A 319 4.78 -13.60 12.93
C ARG A 319 6.09 -13.53 13.69
N LYS A 320 6.97 -14.45 13.37
CA LYS A 320 8.35 -14.46 13.85
C LYS A 320 9.26 -14.29 12.63
N GLY A 321 9.94 -13.16 12.56
CA GLY A 321 10.93 -12.90 11.53
C GLY A 321 12.16 -13.80 11.62
N ILE A 322 13.00 -13.69 10.58
CA ILE A 322 14.28 -14.42 10.53
C ILE A 322 15.32 -13.87 11.51
N ALA A 323 15.22 -12.62 11.99
CA ALA A 323 16.00 -12.14 13.13
C ALA A 323 15.38 -12.62 14.45
N ARG A 324 16.23 -12.90 15.46
CA ARG A 324 15.76 -13.45 16.74
C ARG A 324 14.88 -12.49 17.52
N ASP A 325 15.14 -11.20 17.46
CA ASP A 325 14.43 -10.10 18.11
C ASP A 325 13.30 -9.48 17.26
N ASN A 326 12.97 -10.07 16.11
CA ASN A 326 11.96 -9.54 15.20
C ASN A 326 10.67 -10.37 15.24
N MET A 327 9.60 -9.80 15.80
CA MET A 327 8.30 -10.47 15.90
C MET A 327 7.12 -9.49 15.95
N MET A 328 5.95 -9.99 15.54
CA MET A 328 4.67 -9.27 15.59
C MET A 328 3.52 -10.22 15.94
N LYS A 329 2.69 -9.84 16.90
CA LYS A 329 1.41 -10.50 17.20
C LYS A 329 0.29 -9.52 16.98
N ARG A 330 -0.76 -9.95 16.27
CA ARG A 330 -1.91 -9.12 15.96
C ARG A 330 -3.21 -9.85 16.23
N HIS A 331 -4.11 -9.19 16.93
CA HIS A 331 -5.49 -9.60 17.13
C HIS A 331 -6.39 -8.57 16.44
N SER A 332 -7.20 -9.01 15.49
CA SER A 332 -8.15 -8.15 14.78
C SER A 332 -9.55 -8.69 14.95
N PHE A 333 -10.45 -7.85 15.41
CA PHE A 333 -11.87 -8.14 15.50
C PHE A 333 -12.64 -7.13 14.67
N ARG A 334 -13.58 -7.60 13.86
CA ARG A 334 -14.45 -6.77 13.05
C ARG A 334 -15.90 -7.26 13.13
N PHE A 335 -16.83 -6.31 13.22
CA PHE A 335 -18.25 -6.58 13.18
C PHE A 335 -18.92 -5.62 12.21
N GLN A 336 -19.84 -6.14 11.42
CA GLN A 336 -20.68 -5.36 10.51
C GLN A 336 -22.13 -5.82 10.63
N PHE A 337 -23.03 -4.86 10.65
CA PHE A 337 -24.46 -5.09 10.66
C PHE A 337 -25.14 -4.12 9.72
N GLN A 338 -26.12 -4.59 8.98
CA GLN A 338 -26.93 -3.77 8.10
C GLN A 338 -28.40 -4.14 8.26
N GLN A 339 -29.28 -3.15 8.35
CA GLN A 339 -30.72 -3.31 8.46
C GLN A 339 -31.43 -2.43 7.44
N ARG A 340 -32.44 -2.99 6.76
CA ARG A 340 -33.42 -2.25 5.95
C ARG A 340 -34.74 -2.13 6.71
N ALA A 341 -35.33 -0.95 6.64
CA ALA A 341 -36.59 -0.62 7.33
C ALA A 341 -37.47 0.31 6.46
N ILE A 342 -38.68 0.59 6.90
CA ILE A 342 -39.63 1.51 6.25
C ILE A 342 -39.81 1.13 4.76
N ASN A 343 -40.24 -0.11 4.51
CA ASN A 343 -40.42 -0.66 3.16
C ASN A 343 -39.16 -0.51 2.28
N ASP A 344 -38.01 -0.85 2.83
CA ASP A 344 -36.67 -0.80 2.21
C ASP A 344 -36.14 0.62 1.92
N ARG A 345 -36.90 1.69 2.26
CA ARG A 345 -36.47 3.09 2.06
C ARG A 345 -35.39 3.55 3.02
N LEU A 346 -35.31 2.96 4.21
CA LEU A 346 -34.27 3.28 5.21
C LEU A 346 -33.30 2.13 5.31
N ARG A 347 -32.01 2.41 5.11
CA ARG A 347 -30.91 1.49 5.34
C ARG A 347 -30.02 2.05 6.46
N ILE A 348 -29.79 1.26 7.51
CA ILE A 348 -28.90 1.59 8.61
C ILE A 348 -27.74 0.61 8.58
N GLY A 349 -26.52 1.11 8.63
CA GLY A 349 -25.28 0.34 8.72
C GLY A 349 -24.53 0.65 10.01
N LEU A 350 -23.94 -0.38 10.61
CA LEU A 350 -23.04 -0.24 11.75
C LEU A 350 -21.81 -1.10 11.48
N THR A 351 -20.62 -0.52 11.65
CA THR A 351 -19.34 -1.21 11.56
C THR A 351 -18.50 -0.85 12.78
N GLY A 352 -17.93 -1.85 13.43
CA GLY A 352 -16.95 -1.68 14.49
C GLY A 352 -15.73 -2.57 14.22
N SER A 353 -14.55 -2.05 14.50
CA SER A 353 -13.30 -2.82 14.39
C SER A 353 -12.32 -2.41 15.47
N THR A 354 -11.58 -3.40 15.97
CA THR A 354 -10.44 -3.18 16.83
C THR A 354 -9.28 -4.07 16.39
N THR A 355 -8.09 -3.49 16.37
CA THR A 355 -6.83 -4.20 16.05
C THR A 355 -5.82 -3.90 17.15
N LEU A 356 -5.33 -4.95 17.80
CA LEU A 356 -4.29 -4.90 18.82
C LEU A 356 -3.04 -5.55 18.22
N THR A 357 -1.91 -4.84 18.23
CA THR A 357 -0.67 -5.33 17.64
C THR A 357 0.48 -5.11 18.62
N ASP A 358 1.11 -6.19 19.05
CA ASP A 358 2.35 -6.19 19.81
C ASP A 358 3.52 -6.52 18.88
N MET A 359 4.55 -5.66 18.90
CA MET A 359 5.72 -5.78 18.04
C MET A 359 7.00 -5.73 18.87
N GLN A 360 7.98 -6.51 18.46
CA GLN A 360 9.37 -6.33 18.84
C GLN A 360 10.17 -6.08 17.56
N MET A 361 10.84 -4.94 17.52
CA MET A 361 11.57 -4.43 16.36
C MET A 361 13.06 -4.67 16.55
N PRO A 362 13.80 -5.07 15.50
CA PRO A 362 15.24 -5.26 15.58
C PRO A 362 15.98 -3.92 15.72
N PHE A 363 17.18 -3.98 16.26
CA PHE A 363 18.13 -2.88 16.17
C PHE A 363 18.88 -2.99 14.84
N ALA A 364 18.74 -1.96 14.00
CA ALA A 364 19.42 -1.94 12.73
C ALA A 364 20.94 -1.91 12.86
N ASP A 365 21.46 -1.30 13.94
CA ASP A 365 22.89 -1.18 14.22
C ASP A 365 23.55 -2.53 14.55
N ASP A 366 22.80 -3.55 14.99
CA ASP A 366 23.33 -4.90 15.19
C ASP A 366 23.86 -5.52 13.89
N TYR A 367 23.29 -5.16 12.74
CA TYR A 367 23.80 -5.59 11.43
C TYR A 367 25.11 -4.89 11.08
N ILE A 368 25.29 -3.62 11.46
CA ILE A 368 26.58 -2.92 11.33
C ILE A 368 27.65 -3.62 12.15
N LEU A 369 27.31 -4.01 13.39
CA LEU A 369 28.22 -4.76 14.23
C LEU A 369 28.59 -6.11 13.60
N ALA A 370 27.61 -6.85 13.09
CA ALA A 370 27.84 -8.13 12.43
C ALA A 370 28.77 -8.06 11.22
N TYR A 371 28.70 -6.98 10.42
CA TYR A 371 29.65 -6.74 9.33
C TYR A 371 31.08 -6.48 9.82
N ASN A 372 31.23 -5.84 10.99
CA ASN A 372 32.54 -5.43 11.49
C ASN A 372 33.18 -6.45 12.45
N MET A 373 32.39 -7.34 13.05
CA MET A 373 32.89 -8.33 14.02
C MET A 373 33.85 -9.32 13.35
N LEU A 374 34.98 -9.55 14.02
CA LEU A 374 35.98 -10.49 13.54
C LEU A 374 35.47 -11.94 13.58
N PRO A 375 35.70 -12.74 12.53
CA PRO A 375 35.29 -14.13 12.52
C PRO A 375 36.08 -15.00 13.50
N VAL A 376 37.24 -14.51 14.00
CA VAL A 376 38.09 -15.18 15.00
C VAL A 376 37.63 -14.95 16.43
N TYR A 377 36.58 -14.18 16.67
CA TYR A 377 36.00 -13.96 17.96
C TYR A 377 34.84 -14.92 18.24
N PRO A 378 34.78 -15.57 19.42
CA PRO A 378 33.66 -16.41 19.79
C PRO A 378 32.45 -15.58 20.21
N VAL A 379 31.24 -16.17 20.21
CA VAL A 379 30.03 -15.51 20.73
C VAL A 379 30.04 -15.47 22.26
N TYR A 380 30.55 -16.53 22.91
CA TYR A 380 30.60 -16.69 24.35
C TYR A 380 32.00 -16.99 24.84
N ASN A 381 32.31 -16.53 26.04
CA ASN A 381 33.47 -16.97 26.80
C ASN A 381 33.27 -18.40 27.31
N GLU A 382 34.34 -19.04 27.84
CA GLU A 382 34.29 -20.41 28.39
C GLU A 382 33.34 -20.54 29.59
N ASP A 383 33.11 -19.44 30.34
CA ASP A 383 32.18 -19.37 31.45
C ASP A 383 30.70 -19.15 31.05
N GLY A 384 30.41 -19.01 29.76
CA GLY A 384 29.09 -18.77 29.19
C GLY A 384 28.65 -17.29 29.16
N SER A 385 29.49 -16.37 29.62
CA SER A 385 29.26 -14.94 29.47
C SER A 385 29.47 -14.52 28.02
N TYR A 386 28.86 -13.38 27.60
CA TYR A 386 29.07 -12.85 26.26
C TYR A 386 30.52 -12.37 26.08
N PHE A 387 31.08 -12.70 24.91
CA PHE A 387 32.44 -12.36 24.60
C PHE A 387 32.62 -10.85 24.37
N THR A 388 33.62 -10.26 25.01
CA THR A 388 34.11 -8.90 24.79
C THR A 388 35.65 -8.91 24.79
N ASP A 389 36.27 -8.01 24.03
CA ASP A 389 37.74 -7.86 23.99
C ASP A 389 38.12 -6.38 24.02
N ALA A 390 39.16 -6.03 24.78
CA ALA A 390 39.65 -4.66 24.93
C ALA A 390 40.16 -4.05 23.59
N ASN A 391 40.40 -4.86 22.57
CA ASN A 391 40.83 -4.41 21.26
C ASN A 391 39.64 -4.14 20.31
N MET A 392 38.41 -4.38 20.73
CA MET A 392 37.23 -4.01 19.94
C MET A 392 37.20 -2.49 19.74
N ASN A 393 36.94 -2.06 18.50
CA ASN A 393 36.78 -0.65 18.19
C ASN A 393 35.30 -0.23 18.34
N TYR A 394 35.05 1.08 18.24
CA TYR A 394 33.71 1.68 18.36
C TYR A 394 32.60 1.01 17.52
N ASN A 395 32.93 0.48 16.35
CA ASN A 395 31.94 -0.19 15.47
C ASN A 395 31.89 -1.72 15.69
N GLN A 396 32.43 -2.22 16.76
CA GLN A 396 32.41 -3.61 17.16
C GLN A 396 31.70 -3.80 18.49
N GLY A 397 31.11 -4.95 18.66
CA GLY A 397 30.38 -5.36 19.84
C GLY A 397 29.61 -6.64 19.51
N ASN A 398 29.31 -7.42 20.51
CA ASN A 398 28.64 -8.69 20.32
C ASN A 398 27.17 -8.49 19.92
N PRO A 399 26.78 -8.66 18.64
CA PRO A 399 25.41 -8.40 18.20
C PRO A 399 24.41 -9.40 18.77
N VAL A 400 24.85 -10.60 19.14
CA VAL A 400 24.00 -11.62 19.80
C VAL A 400 23.69 -11.20 21.24
N GLN A 401 24.64 -10.60 21.94
CA GLN A 401 24.41 -9.98 23.25
C GLN A 401 23.35 -8.89 23.16
N ASN A 402 23.52 -7.98 22.20
CA ASN A 402 22.56 -6.89 21.97
C ASN A 402 21.15 -7.40 21.72
N GLN A 403 20.97 -8.37 20.80
CA GLN A 403 19.65 -8.97 20.52
C GLN A 403 18.99 -9.64 21.73
N ASN A 404 19.79 -10.14 22.69
CA ASN A 404 19.26 -10.82 23.86
C ASN A 404 18.98 -9.87 25.03
N GLN A 405 19.74 -8.79 25.16
CA GLN A 405 19.65 -7.85 26.30
C GLN A 405 18.84 -6.59 25.98
N ASN A 406 18.89 -6.12 24.73
CA ASN A 406 18.18 -4.95 24.28
C ASN A 406 16.79 -5.27 23.75
N TYR A 407 15.89 -4.29 23.76
CA TYR A 407 14.60 -4.43 23.10
C TYR A 407 14.02 -3.08 22.64
N LYS A 408 13.36 -3.11 21.50
CA LYS A 408 12.42 -2.09 21.01
C LYS A 408 11.05 -2.73 20.90
N LYS A 409 10.12 -2.40 21.80
CA LYS A 409 8.77 -2.96 21.85
C LYS A 409 7.73 -1.90 21.60
N SER A 410 6.69 -2.24 20.87
CA SER A 410 5.57 -1.34 20.58
C SER A 410 4.27 -2.09 20.68
N SER A 411 3.34 -1.57 21.49
CA SER A 411 1.97 -2.05 21.59
C SER A 411 1.03 -1.02 20.96
N ASN A 412 0.39 -1.40 19.86
CA ASN A 412 -0.52 -0.56 19.09
C ASN A 412 -1.96 -1.01 19.31
N SER A 413 -2.84 -0.07 19.63
CA SER A 413 -4.28 -0.30 19.70
C SER A 413 -4.97 0.63 18.73
N TYR A 414 -5.70 0.06 17.78
CA TYR A 414 -6.53 0.80 16.86
C TYR A 414 -7.98 0.39 17.04
N PHE A 415 -8.84 1.37 17.22
CA PHE A 415 -10.30 1.20 17.31
C PHE A 415 -10.97 2.13 16.32
N TYR A 416 -12.00 1.66 15.61
CA TYR A 416 -12.93 2.54 14.95
C TYR A 416 -14.37 2.04 15.02
N GLY A 417 -15.29 3.01 15.01
CA GLY A 417 -16.72 2.80 14.85
C GLY A 417 -17.26 3.67 13.72
N GLN A 418 -18.14 3.10 12.92
CA GLN A 418 -18.83 3.77 11.84
C GLN A 418 -20.32 3.47 11.94
N GLY A 419 -21.14 4.51 11.84
CA GLY A 419 -22.58 4.38 11.69
C GLY A 419 -23.05 5.14 10.46
N ASP A 420 -23.83 4.50 9.59
CA ASP A 420 -24.44 5.16 8.46
C ASP A 420 -25.96 4.94 8.41
N ALA A 421 -26.66 5.96 7.93
CA ALA A 421 -28.08 5.90 7.67
C ALA A 421 -28.36 6.51 6.28
N GLN A 422 -29.01 5.76 5.43
CA GLN A 422 -29.40 6.17 4.08
C GLN A 422 -30.93 6.10 3.97
N PHE A 423 -31.54 7.17 3.52
CA PHE A 423 -32.99 7.26 3.33
C PHE A 423 -33.33 7.63 1.89
N GLU A 424 -34.15 6.83 1.26
CA GLU A 424 -34.71 7.13 -0.06
C GLU A 424 -35.88 8.10 0.08
N VAL A 425 -35.64 9.37 -0.23
CA VAL A 425 -36.64 10.47 -0.08
C VAL A 425 -37.72 10.35 -1.12
N ILE A 426 -37.32 10.20 -2.39
CA ILE A 426 -38.15 9.86 -3.55
C ILE A 426 -37.43 8.81 -4.36
N GLU A 427 -38.10 8.16 -5.29
CA GLU A 427 -37.48 7.17 -6.17
C GLU A 427 -36.21 7.72 -6.84
N GLY A 428 -35.09 7.04 -6.59
CA GLY A 428 -33.76 7.38 -7.11
C GLY A 428 -33.01 8.45 -6.32
N LEU A 429 -33.65 9.19 -5.38
CA LEU A 429 -32.94 10.16 -4.52
C LEU A 429 -32.72 9.61 -3.13
N ASN A 430 -31.47 9.36 -2.81
CA ASN A 430 -31.01 8.86 -1.53
C ASN A 430 -30.22 9.92 -0.77
N VAL A 431 -30.58 10.19 0.48
CA VAL A 431 -29.78 11.01 1.39
C VAL A 431 -29.13 10.10 2.41
N LYS A 432 -27.82 10.23 2.58
CA LYS A 432 -27.01 9.41 3.50
C LYS A 432 -26.26 10.32 4.47
N VAL A 433 -26.24 9.95 5.73
CA VAL A 433 -25.31 10.45 6.74
C VAL A 433 -24.34 9.32 7.11
N ASN A 434 -23.07 9.64 7.24
CA ASN A 434 -22.00 8.75 7.69
C ASN A 434 -21.26 9.42 8.86
N LEU A 435 -21.21 8.73 9.99
CA LEU A 435 -20.48 9.16 11.18
C LEU A 435 -19.37 8.15 11.46
N TYR A 436 -18.16 8.64 11.65
CA TYR A 436 -17.00 7.80 11.90
C TYR A 436 -16.16 8.40 13.03
N LYS A 437 -15.69 7.54 13.90
CA LYS A 437 -14.71 7.87 14.93
C LYS A 437 -13.65 6.79 15.01
N SER A 438 -12.38 7.20 15.02
CA SER A 438 -11.27 6.28 15.30
C SER A 438 -10.34 6.82 16.37
N ARG A 439 -9.66 5.89 17.03
CA ARG A 439 -8.57 6.15 17.97
C ARG A 439 -7.45 5.17 17.73
N PHE A 440 -6.25 5.71 17.57
CA PHE A 440 -5.01 4.96 17.59
C PHE A 440 -4.23 5.33 18.84
N MET A 441 -3.68 4.33 19.52
CA MET A 441 -2.78 4.50 20.67
C MET A 441 -1.55 3.63 20.44
N ASN A 442 -0.40 4.18 20.73
CA ASN A 442 0.89 3.49 20.69
C ASN A 442 1.60 3.65 22.02
N ASP A 443 2.03 2.56 22.63
CA ASP A 443 2.94 2.50 23.76
C ASP A 443 4.26 1.91 23.27
N TYR A 444 5.31 2.72 23.25
CA TYR A 444 6.65 2.35 22.79
C TYR A 444 7.63 2.33 23.94
N LYS A 445 8.46 1.27 23.98
CA LYS A 445 9.54 1.06 24.95
C LYS A 445 10.82 0.69 24.21
N GLN A 446 11.93 1.33 24.59
CA GLN A 446 13.27 0.93 24.18
C GLN A 446 14.14 0.80 25.41
N TRP A 447 14.91 -0.26 25.44
CA TRP A 447 15.95 -0.51 26.43
C TRP A 447 17.23 -0.90 25.72
N GLU A 448 18.33 -0.27 26.13
CA GLU A 448 19.69 -0.64 25.78
C GLU A 448 20.43 -0.88 27.07
N ASP A 449 20.97 -2.07 27.20
CA ASP A 449 21.59 -2.55 28.42
C ASP A 449 22.95 -1.89 28.64
N PRO A 450 23.28 -1.45 29.88
CA PRO A 450 24.56 -0.80 30.16
C PRO A 450 25.79 -1.67 29.96
N GLU A 451 25.62 -3.00 29.87
CA GLU A 451 26.73 -3.97 29.78
C GLU A 451 27.04 -4.38 28.31
N ASN A 452 26.36 -3.81 27.32
CA ASN A 452 26.59 -4.15 25.92
C ASN A 452 27.00 -2.94 25.07
N SER A 453 27.46 -3.21 23.85
CA SER A 453 28.08 -2.20 22.99
C SER A 453 27.15 -1.05 22.56
N LEU A 454 25.83 -1.24 22.51
CA LEU A 454 24.89 -0.16 22.19
C LEU A 454 24.58 0.71 23.40
N GLY A 455 24.57 0.13 24.58
CA GLY A 455 24.25 0.84 25.83
C GLY A 455 25.45 1.45 26.55
N ASP A 456 26.69 1.04 26.23
CA ASP A 456 27.92 1.43 26.96
C ASP A 456 28.16 2.94 26.91
N ASP A 457 28.06 3.59 25.78
CA ASP A 457 28.25 5.05 25.62
C ASP A 457 27.35 5.89 26.54
N ASN A 458 26.19 5.36 26.91
CA ASN A 458 25.19 6.01 27.75
C ASN A 458 25.07 5.38 29.14
N HIS A 459 25.86 4.35 29.45
CA HIS A 459 25.67 3.44 30.62
C HIS A 459 24.22 3.01 30.74
N GLY A 460 23.66 2.48 29.64
CA GLY A 460 22.26 2.10 29.52
C GLY A 460 21.35 3.25 29.09
N LEU A 461 20.32 2.90 28.31
CA LEU A 461 19.32 3.83 27.78
C LEU A 461 17.90 3.26 27.96
N ALA A 462 17.01 4.05 28.51
CA ALA A 462 15.58 3.78 28.51
C ALA A 462 14.82 4.87 27.76
N VAL A 463 13.87 4.47 26.89
CA VAL A 463 12.94 5.38 26.23
C VAL A 463 11.51 4.89 26.43
N ARG A 464 10.63 5.81 26.77
CA ARG A 464 9.17 5.60 26.78
C ARG A 464 8.51 6.65 25.92
N ARG A 465 7.62 6.21 25.02
CA ARG A 465 6.82 7.12 24.19
C ARG A 465 5.39 6.63 24.12
N ASN A 466 4.45 7.50 24.44
CA ASN A 466 3.04 7.27 24.27
C ASN A 466 2.50 8.21 23.23
N MET A 467 1.78 7.69 22.24
CA MET A 467 1.14 8.49 21.21
C MET A 467 -0.36 8.16 21.15
N LYS A 468 -1.15 9.18 20.90
CA LYS A 468 -2.58 9.06 20.72
C LYS A 468 -3.00 9.87 19.51
N TRP A 469 -3.81 9.26 18.65
CA TRP A 469 -4.40 9.89 17.50
C TRP A 469 -5.91 9.67 17.51
N ASP A 470 -6.69 10.75 17.60
CA ASP A 470 -8.15 10.73 17.52
C ASP A 470 -8.60 11.37 16.20
N ARG A 471 -9.57 10.75 15.55
CA ARG A 471 -10.18 11.28 14.33
C ARG A 471 -11.68 11.14 14.38
N ASP A 472 -12.38 12.24 14.11
CA ASP A 472 -13.83 12.32 13.95
C ASP A 472 -14.15 12.76 12.52
N LEU A 473 -15.09 12.05 11.86
CA LEU A 473 -15.56 12.37 10.51
C LEU A 473 -17.09 12.33 10.48
N MET A 474 -17.68 13.34 9.86
CA MET A 474 -19.10 13.40 9.54
C MET A 474 -19.27 13.76 8.06
N GLU A 475 -20.07 12.96 7.35
CA GLU A 475 -20.36 13.20 5.94
C GLU A 475 -21.85 13.14 5.66
N TRP A 476 -22.32 14.06 4.84
CA TRP A 476 -23.66 14.06 4.27
C TRP A 476 -23.57 13.96 2.77
N THR A 477 -24.33 13.04 2.17
CA THR A 477 -24.41 12.91 0.72
C THR A 477 -25.87 12.79 0.26
N ALA A 478 -26.17 13.41 -0.86
CA ALA A 478 -27.40 13.23 -1.61
C ALA A 478 -27.03 12.61 -2.97
N ASN A 479 -27.53 11.40 -3.21
CA ASN A 479 -27.28 10.65 -4.44
C ASN A 479 -28.58 10.54 -5.23
N TYR A 480 -28.57 10.91 -6.51
CA TYR A 480 -29.71 10.80 -7.42
C TYR A 480 -29.32 9.96 -8.63
N THR A 481 -30.03 8.86 -8.83
CA THR A 481 -29.85 7.98 -10.00
C THR A 481 -31.20 7.79 -10.68
N LYS A 482 -31.25 8.05 -11.99
CA LYS A 482 -32.45 7.85 -12.80
C LYS A 482 -32.11 7.50 -14.24
N ALA A 483 -32.78 6.48 -14.76
CA ALA A 483 -32.86 6.20 -16.18
C ALA A 483 -34.16 6.83 -16.74
N PHE A 484 -34.14 7.35 -17.97
CA PHE A 484 -35.28 7.99 -18.63
C PHE A 484 -35.21 7.87 -20.17
N GLY A 485 -36.33 8.21 -20.82
CA GLY A 485 -36.53 7.98 -22.25
C GLY A 485 -37.32 6.70 -22.52
N ALA A 486 -37.80 6.48 -23.74
CA ALA A 486 -38.68 5.38 -24.11
C ALA A 486 -38.02 3.98 -23.89
N ASP A 487 -36.68 3.89 -24.03
CA ASP A 487 -35.91 2.66 -23.90
C ASP A 487 -34.90 2.74 -22.76
N GLU A 488 -35.08 3.68 -21.78
CA GLU A 488 -34.16 3.96 -20.67
C GLU A 488 -32.70 4.24 -21.10
N LYS A 489 -32.51 4.75 -22.30
CA LYS A 489 -31.20 4.99 -22.89
C LYS A 489 -30.43 6.15 -22.25
N HIS A 490 -31.12 7.02 -21.56
CA HIS A 490 -30.53 8.15 -20.85
C HIS A 490 -30.41 7.78 -19.38
N LYS A 491 -29.21 7.80 -18.84
CA LYS A 491 -28.96 7.55 -17.42
C LYS A 491 -28.21 8.72 -16.81
N VAL A 492 -28.71 9.23 -15.69
CA VAL A 492 -28.06 10.24 -14.87
C VAL A 492 -27.74 9.67 -13.50
N ASP A 493 -26.52 9.84 -13.04
CA ASP A 493 -26.08 9.59 -11.68
C ASP A 493 -25.41 10.84 -11.15
N ALA A 494 -25.91 11.41 -10.05
CA ALA A 494 -25.38 12.62 -9.46
C ALA A 494 -25.22 12.46 -7.96
N VAL A 495 -24.13 13.00 -7.42
CA VAL A 495 -23.90 13.10 -5.98
C VAL A 495 -23.52 14.51 -5.59
N ALA A 496 -24.07 15.00 -4.50
CA ALA A 496 -23.63 16.23 -3.82
C ALA A 496 -23.34 15.89 -2.36
N GLY A 497 -22.31 16.47 -1.79
CA GLY A 497 -21.93 16.12 -0.40
C GLY A 497 -21.22 17.23 0.35
N TYR A 498 -21.24 17.06 1.65
CA TYR A 498 -20.52 17.83 2.66
C TYR A 498 -19.77 16.88 3.57
N SER A 499 -18.50 17.20 3.88
CA SER A 499 -17.68 16.44 4.82
C SER A 499 -17.03 17.40 5.82
N TRP A 500 -17.03 17.00 7.09
CA TRP A 500 -16.30 17.63 8.17
C TRP A 500 -15.42 16.60 8.86
N GLU A 501 -14.14 16.92 9.01
CA GLU A 501 -13.15 16.07 9.65
C GLU A 501 -12.35 16.86 10.69
N SER A 502 -12.11 16.25 11.85
CA SER A 502 -11.24 16.76 12.90
C SER A 502 -10.23 15.68 13.30
N ASN A 503 -8.98 16.05 13.32
CA ASN A 503 -7.88 15.19 13.75
C ASN A 503 -7.17 15.85 14.94
N SER A 504 -6.83 15.05 15.94
CA SER A 504 -5.99 15.49 17.06
C SER A 504 -4.92 14.43 17.35
N PHE A 505 -3.72 14.91 17.57
CA PHE A 505 -2.56 14.11 17.93
C PHE A 505 -2.00 14.60 19.25
N GLY A 506 -1.58 13.66 20.10
CA GLY A 506 -0.84 13.94 21.32
C GLY A 506 0.25 12.90 21.53
N SER A 507 1.41 13.33 21.99
CA SER A 507 2.49 12.44 22.36
C SER A 507 3.15 12.86 23.67
N GLN A 508 3.70 11.88 24.35
CA GLN A 508 4.59 12.04 25.51
C GLN A 508 5.82 11.19 25.26
N TYR A 509 6.98 11.76 25.52
CA TYR A 509 8.28 11.12 25.36
C TYR A 509 9.10 11.34 26.60
N ALA A 510 9.77 10.30 27.07
CA ALA A 510 10.74 10.37 28.12
C ALA A 510 11.94 9.47 27.79
N LYS A 511 13.13 9.97 28.02
CA LYS A 511 14.41 9.29 27.87
C LYS A 511 15.21 9.45 29.15
N ALA A 512 15.89 8.40 29.58
CA ALA A 512 16.85 8.45 30.66
C ALA A 512 18.08 7.59 30.33
N THR A 513 19.24 7.98 30.83
CA THR A 513 20.50 7.24 30.68
C THR A 513 21.18 7.06 32.02
N ASN A 514 22.26 6.27 32.02
CA ASN A 514 23.08 5.98 33.20
C ASN A 514 22.33 5.18 34.28
N PHE A 515 22.07 3.92 33.95
CA PHE A 515 21.44 2.92 34.81
C PHE A 515 22.50 2.11 35.55
N ALA A 516 22.28 1.84 36.82
CA ALA A 516 23.24 1.13 37.66
C ALA A 516 23.33 -0.37 37.36
N VAL A 517 22.26 -1.00 36.84
CA VAL A 517 22.18 -2.45 36.60
C VAL A 517 21.23 -2.76 35.43
N SER A 518 21.54 -3.86 34.73
CA SER A 518 20.77 -4.37 33.57
C SER A 518 19.30 -4.72 33.90
N SER A 519 18.97 -5.11 35.11
CA SER A 519 17.63 -5.52 35.52
C SER A 519 16.60 -4.38 35.62
N MET A 520 17.02 -3.12 35.52
CA MET A 520 16.12 -1.96 35.61
C MET A 520 15.09 -1.90 34.48
N GLY A 521 15.53 -2.07 33.24
CA GLY A 521 14.67 -2.04 32.05
C GLY A 521 13.94 -0.70 31.84
N ALA A 522 13.25 -0.55 30.71
CA ALA A 522 12.57 0.68 30.35
C ALA A 522 11.28 0.97 31.17
N ASP A 523 10.81 0.03 31.98
CA ASP A 523 9.63 0.24 32.84
C ASP A 523 9.98 0.99 34.15
N ASN A 524 11.26 1.12 34.47
CA ASN A 524 11.78 1.87 35.63
C ASN A 524 12.63 3.06 35.20
N ILE A 525 12.08 3.93 34.33
CA ILE A 525 12.82 5.03 33.72
C ILE A 525 13.42 6.01 34.72
N GLN A 526 12.82 6.18 35.90
CA GLN A 526 13.31 7.04 36.97
C GLN A 526 14.61 6.52 37.64
N ALA A 527 15.02 5.26 37.36
CA ALA A 527 16.26 4.71 37.85
C ALA A 527 17.51 5.21 37.07
N GLY A 528 17.31 5.78 35.89
CA GLY A 528 18.36 6.49 35.16
C GLY A 528 18.62 7.82 35.83
N ASN A 529 19.90 8.13 36.11
CA ASN A 529 20.27 9.29 36.90
C ASN A 529 20.80 10.47 36.07
N ASN A 530 20.76 10.37 34.74
CA ASN A 530 21.19 11.44 33.82
C ASN A 530 20.01 11.85 32.93
N LEU A 531 19.40 12.99 33.26
CA LEU A 531 18.33 13.63 32.51
C LEU A 531 18.83 14.97 31.98
N LYS A 532 18.62 15.22 30.69
CA LYS A 532 19.00 16.46 30.01
C LYS A 532 17.73 17.21 29.56
N ILE A 533 17.87 18.50 29.29
CA ILE A 533 16.82 19.29 28.66
C ILE A 533 16.49 18.66 27.30
N GLY A 534 15.20 18.37 27.07
CA GLY A 534 14.74 17.68 25.87
C GLY A 534 14.55 16.17 26.05
N ASP A 535 15.01 15.56 27.13
CA ASP A 535 14.77 14.14 27.40
C ASP A 535 13.31 13.85 27.84
N VAL A 536 12.62 14.86 28.35
CA VAL A 536 11.18 14.77 28.64
C VAL A 536 10.44 15.80 27.81
N THR A 537 9.62 15.34 26.86
CA THR A 537 8.88 16.20 25.95
C THR A 537 7.43 15.75 25.80
N SER A 538 6.58 16.67 25.38
CA SER A 538 5.22 16.39 24.94
C SER A 538 4.88 17.22 23.71
N ASP A 539 4.04 16.68 22.84
CA ASP A 539 3.52 17.39 21.67
C ASP A 539 2.00 17.22 21.59
N CYS A 540 1.32 18.25 21.14
CA CYS A 540 -0.10 18.22 20.88
C CYS A 540 -0.40 19.09 19.66
N ASN A 541 -1.04 18.48 18.68
CA ASN A 541 -1.46 19.21 17.50
C ASN A 541 -2.83 18.75 17.00
N ASN A 542 -3.51 19.62 16.28
CA ASN A 542 -4.79 19.29 15.67
C ASN A 542 -4.96 20.03 14.33
N TYR A 543 -5.80 19.46 13.48
CA TYR A 543 -6.25 20.13 12.26
C TYR A 543 -7.68 19.75 11.92
N LYS A 544 -8.32 20.61 11.13
CA LYS A 544 -9.68 20.42 10.63
C LYS A 544 -9.70 20.54 9.13
N LEU A 545 -10.55 19.72 8.49
CA LEU A 545 -10.83 19.75 7.08
C LEU A 545 -12.34 19.84 6.86
N ILE A 546 -12.78 20.77 6.01
CA ILE A 546 -14.17 20.94 5.59
C ILE A 546 -14.21 20.86 4.07
N SER A 547 -15.18 20.10 3.54
CA SER A 547 -15.24 19.84 2.11
C SER A 547 -16.68 19.95 1.60
N PHE A 548 -16.81 20.52 0.41
CA PHE A 548 -18.04 20.49 -0.40
C PHE A 548 -17.71 19.85 -1.73
N PHE A 549 -18.52 18.89 -2.18
CA PHE A 549 -18.24 18.20 -3.43
C PHE A 549 -19.52 17.84 -4.17
N GLY A 550 -19.37 17.70 -5.49
CA GLY A 550 -20.41 17.24 -6.37
C GLY A 550 -19.82 16.51 -7.57
N ARG A 551 -20.52 15.49 -8.04
CA ARG A 551 -20.24 14.75 -9.26
C ARG A 551 -21.54 14.54 -10.01
N ALA A 552 -21.50 14.70 -11.31
CA ALA A 552 -22.58 14.31 -12.21
C ALA A 552 -22.02 13.41 -13.31
N HIS A 553 -22.66 12.30 -13.52
CA HIS A 553 -22.39 11.35 -14.59
C HIS A 553 -23.62 11.23 -15.47
N TYR A 554 -23.43 11.28 -16.77
CA TYR A 554 -24.47 11.07 -17.78
C TYR A 554 -24.01 10.01 -18.75
N SER A 555 -24.85 9.04 -19.02
CA SER A 555 -24.64 7.99 -20.03
C SER A 555 -25.81 7.98 -21.01
N PHE A 556 -25.48 7.93 -22.30
CA PHE A 556 -26.45 7.72 -23.38
C PHE A 556 -26.19 6.36 -24.03
N ASP A 557 -27.11 5.42 -23.84
CA ASP A 557 -27.14 4.09 -24.46
C ASP A 557 -25.83 3.29 -24.22
N GLU A 558 -25.14 3.50 -23.07
CA GLU A 558 -23.80 2.98 -22.78
C GLU A 558 -22.75 3.34 -23.87
N ARG A 559 -23.06 4.25 -24.77
CA ARG A 559 -22.28 4.63 -25.94
C ARG A 559 -21.46 5.89 -25.68
N TYR A 560 -22.11 6.93 -25.19
CA TYR A 560 -21.47 8.21 -24.89
C TYR A 560 -21.63 8.51 -23.41
N MET A 561 -20.54 8.67 -22.71
CA MET A 561 -20.54 8.89 -21.27
C MET A 561 -19.70 10.13 -20.94
N ILE A 562 -20.18 10.93 -20.01
CA ILE A 562 -19.45 12.08 -19.49
C ILE A 562 -19.60 12.13 -17.96
N THR A 563 -18.51 12.42 -17.27
CA THR A 563 -18.49 12.65 -15.82
C THR A 563 -17.84 13.99 -15.56
N ALA A 564 -18.47 14.82 -14.74
CA ALA A 564 -17.90 16.06 -14.22
C ALA A 564 -17.92 16.03 -12.69
N THR A 565 -16.79 16.39 -12.07
CA THR A 565 -16.65 16.44 -10.61
C THR A 565 -16.07 17.80 -10.22
N VAL A 566 -16.56 18.36 -9.14
CA VAL A 566 -15.96 19.51 -8.49
C VAL A 566 -15.92 19.30 -6.99
N ARG A 567 -14.79 19.63 -6.38
CA ARG A 567 -14.62 19.62 -4.92
C ARG A 567 -13.92 20.89 -4.46
N ARG A 568 -14.34 21.38 -3.31
CA ARG A 568 -13.72 22.51 -2.62
C ARG A 568 -13.38 22.10 -1.19
N ASP A 569 -12.10 22.13 -0.87
CA ASP A 569 -11.59 21.74 0.46
C ASP A 569 -10.99 22.95 1.18
N GLY A 570 -11.28 23.08 2.48
CA GLY A 570 -10.68 24.06 3.38
C GLY A 570 -9.96 23.35 4.52
N SER A 571 -8.65 23.59 4.65
CA SER A 571 -7.81 22.99 5.68
C SER A 571 -7.19 24.04 6.58
N SER A 572 -7.15 23.74 7.90
CA SER A 572 -6.47 24.59 8.87
C SER A 572 -4.95 24.51 8.84
N LYS A 573 -4.35 23.59 8.08
CA LYS A 573 -2.89 23.45 7.93
C LYS A 573 -2.26 24.60 7.13
N PHE A 574 -3.00 25.18 6.20
CA PHE A 574 -2.50 26.20 5.28
C PHE A 574 -2.57 27.62 5.82
N GLY A 575 -1.85 28.50 5.15
CA GLY A 575 -1.77 29.91 5.47
C GLY A 575 -3.12 30.63 5.44
N ALA A 576 -3.22 31.75 6.13
CA ALA A 576 -4.47 32.49 6.27
C ALA A 576 -5.09 32.87 4.92
N ASN A 577 -4.26 33.12 3.90
CA ASN A 577 -4.66 33.56 2.58
C ASN A 577 -5.11 32.41 1.66
N HIS A 578 -4.70 31.15 1.93
CA HIS A 578 -4.87 30.02 1.01
C HIS A 578 -5.44 28.75 1.67
N LYS A 579 -6.31 28.87 2.65
CA LYS A 579 -6.94 27.72 3.32
C LYS A 579 -7.81 26.88 2.41
N TRP A 580 -8.39 27.46 1.35
CA TRP A 580 -9.33 26.82 0.45
C TRP A 580 -8.70 26.49 -0.90
N GLY A 581 -8.89 25.25 -1.36
CA GLY A 581 -8.52 24.76 -2.68
C GLY A 581 -9.73 24.30 -3.50
N TRP A 582 -9.63 24.40 -4.84
CA TRP A 582 -10.61 23.90 -5.79
C TRP A 582 -10.01 22.76 -6.63
N PHE A 583 -10.76 21.68 -6.77
CA PHE A 583 -10.33 20.46 -7.43
C PHE A 583 -11.39 20.02 -8.46
N PRO A 584 -11.41 20.61 -9.67
CA PRO A 584 -12.31 20.22 -10.74
C PRO A 584 -11.77 19.04 -11.53
N SER A 585 -12.68 18.23 -12.11
CA SER A 585 -12.31 17.22 -13.11
C SER A 585 -13.44 16.98 -14.10
N VAL A 586 -13.06 16.51 -15.29
CA VAL A 586 -13.98 16.07 -16.34
C VAL A 586 -13.40 14.85 -17.03
N SER A 587 -14.24 13.87 -17.35
CA SER A 587 -13.86 12.72 -18.18
C SER A 587 -15.02 12.34 -19.11
N ALA A 588 -14.66 11.77 -20.26
CA ALA A 588 -15.60 11.25 -21.22
C ALA A 588 -15.16 9.86 -21.67
N ALA A 589 -16.13 9.04 -22.06
CA ALA A 589 -15.87 7.74 -22.66
C ALA A 589 -16.82 7.51 -23.85
N TRP A 590 -16.29 6.81 -24.87
CA TRP A 590 -16.99 6.40 -26.05
C TRP A 590 -16.95 4.88 -26.20
N GLY A 591 -18.11 4.24 -26.07
CA GLY A 591 -18.30 2.80 -26.32
C GLY A 591 -18.34 2.53 -27.82
N ILE A 592 -17.19 2.41 -28.46
CA ILE A 592 -17.04 2.25 -29.92
C ILE A 592 -17.74 0.97 -30.38
N SER A 593 -17.65 -0.10 -29.58
CA SER A 593 -18.32 -1.39 -29.88
C SER A 593 -19.83 -1.31 -29.96
N GLN A 594 -20.45 -0.25 -29.43
CA GLN A 594 -21.91 -0.03 -29.47
C GLN A 594 -22.36 0.72 -30.75
N GLU A 595 -21.41 1.09 -31.63
CA GLU A 595 -21.73 1.79 -32.88
C GLU A 595 -22.15 0.84 -34.00
N ALA A 596 -23.08 1.26 -34.82
CA ALA A 596 -23.61 0.45 -35.91
C ALA A 596 -22.53 -0.06 -36.89
N PHE A 597 -21.46 0.70 -37.11
CA PHE A 597 -20.33 0.28 -37.95
C PHE A 597 -19.48 -0.85 -37.36
N MET A 598 -19.66 -1.17 -36.07
CA MET A 598 -18.96 -2.27 -35.39
C MET A 598 -19.75 -3.57 -35.35
N GLU A 599 -21.04 -3.58 -35.69
CA GLU A 599 -21.94 -4.76 -35.59
C GLU A 599 -21.46 -5.97 -36.39
N ASP A 600 -20.76 -5.78 -37.50
CA ASP A 600 -20.19 -6.85 -38.32
C ASP A 600 -18.83 -7.36 -37.84
N ILE A 601 -18.18 -6.66 -36.89
CA ILE A 601 -16.84 -6.99 -36.40
C ILE A 601 -16.92 -7.87 -35.14
N LYS A 602 -17.37 -9.11 -35.33
CA LYS A 602 -17.69 -10.04 -34.21
C LYS A 602 -16.50 -10.49 -33.35
N TRP A 603 -15.26 -10.29 -33.80
CA TRP A 603 -14.07 -10.64 -32.99
C TRP A 603 -13.74 -9.57 -31.95
N ILE A 604 -14.27 -8.36 -32.07
CA ILE A 604 -14.23 -7.32 -31.03
C ILE A 604 -15.51 -7.44 -30.21
N THR A 605 -15.37 -7.86 -28.96
CA THR A 605 -16.50 -8.03 -28.04
C THR A 605 -16.84 -6.71 -27.36
N ASP A 606 -15.82 -5.92 -27.00
CA ASP A 606 -15.96 -4.57 -26.46
C ASP A 606 -14.77 -3.71 -26.85
N LEU A 607 -15.03 -2.44 -27.10
CA LEU A 607 -14.00 -1.43 -27.38
C LEU A 607 -14.49 -0.09 -26.88
N LYS A 608 -13.75 0.47 -25.90
CA LYS A 608 -14.08 1.75 -25.26
C LYS A 608 -12.87 2.66 -25.22
N LEU A 609 -13.01 3.87 -25.76
CA LEU A 609 -12.02 4.94 -25.63
C LEU A 609 -12.46 5.87 -24.52
N ARG A 610 -11.53 6.27 -23.65
CA ARG A 610 -11.79 7.22 -22.58
C ARG A 610 -10.69 8.26 -22.48
N ALA A 611 -11.07 9.48 -22.08
CA ALA A 611 -10.16 10.57 -21.83
C ALA A 611 -10.63 11.38 -20.63
N GLY A 612 -9.68 11.83 -19.81
CA GLY A 612 -9.98 12.58 -18.60
C GLY A 612 -8.91 13.63 -18.29
N TYR A 613 -9.36 14.74 -17.70
CA TYR A 613 -8.50 15.75 -17.12
C TYR A 613 -9.04 16.12 -15.74
N GLY A 614 -8.16 16.29 -14.76
CA GLY A 614 -8.57 16.70 -13.44
C GLY A 614 -7.41 17.27 -12.62
N VAL A 615 -7.79 17.99 -11.57
CA VAL A 615 -6.86 18.56 -10.59
C VAL A 615 -7.17 17.98 -9.22
N THR A 616 -6.13 17.54 -8.52
CA THR A 616 -6.19 17.07 -7.13
C THR A 616 -5.21 17.85 -6.28
N GLY A 617 -5.43 17.91 -4.96
CA GLY A 617 -4.53 18.56 -4.02
C GLY A 617 -3.72 17.57 -3.19
N ASN A 618 -2.71 18.07 -2.50
CA ASN A 618 -1.98 17.36 -1.48
C ASN A 618 -1.77 18.24 -0.25
N GLN A 619 -2.04 17.69 0.95
CA GLN A 619 -1.75 18.28 2.26
C GLN A 619 -1.03 17.30 3.20
N ASP A 620 -0.87 16.04 2.82
CA ASP A 620 -0.51 14.96 3.76
C ASP A 620 0.96 15.09 4.19
N GLY A 621 1.86 15.58 3.35
CA GLY A 621 3.22 15.94 3.74
C GLY A 621 3.36 17.16 4.64
N LEU A 622 2.30 17.95 4.86
CA LEU A 622 2.34 19.16 5.66
C LEU A 622 1.89 18.90 7.10
N ARG A 623 2.79 19.16 8.07
CA ARG A 623 2.43 19.12 9.50
C ARG A 623 1.49 20.26 9.86
N PRO A 624 0.57 20.09 10.85
CA PRO A 624 -0.21 21.19 11.39
C PRO A 624 0.69 22.36 11.85
N TYR A 625 0.16 23.58 11.74
CA TYR A 625 0.81 24.83 12.17
C TYR A 625 2.06 25.26 11.36
N LYS A 626 2.43 24.58 10.27
CA LYS A 626 3.58 24.95 9.43
C LYS A 626 3.48 26.36 8.82
N SER A 627 2.27 26.92 8.73
CA SER A 627 2.07 28.31 8.29
C SER A 627 2.25 29.36 9.37
N LEU A 628 2.43 28.94 10.64
CA LEU A 628 2.53 29.83 11.80
C LEU A 628 3.98 29.99 12.27
N GLN A 629 4.27 31.08 12.96
CA GLN A 629 5.50 31.21 13.73
C GLN A 629 5.37 30.36 15.00
N LEU A 630 6.35 29.53 15.26
CA LEU A 630 6.41 28.70 16.47
C LEU A 630 7.63 29.03 17.31
N TYR A 631 7.51 28.76 18.60
CA TYR A 631 8.56 28.88 19.60
C TYR A 631 8.85 27.54 20.21
N GLU A 632 10.12 27.31 20.57
CA GLU A 632 10.54 26.12 21.32
C GLU A 632 11.35 26.51 22.53
N ALA A 633 11.35 25.68 23.57
CA ALA A 633 12.23 25.82 24.70
C ALA A 633 13.70 25.60 24.26
N TYR A 634 14.59 26.54 24.60
CA TYR A 634 15.99 26.51 24.20
C TYR A 634 16.91 26.85 25.37
N GLY A 635 17.23 25.82 26.17
CA GLY A 635 18.11 26.00 27.30
C GLY A 635 17.48 26.74 28.49
N THR A 636 18.31 27.11 29.41
CA THR A 636 17.94 27.83 30.63
C THR A 636 18.87 29.02 30.89
N TYR A 637 18.37 30.03 31.58
CA TYR A 637 19.15 31.13 32.10
C TYR A 637 18.79 31.40 33.57
N TYR A 638 19.69 32.03 34.30
CA TYR A 638 19.50 32.38 35.71
C TYR A 638 19.12 33.84 35.80
N SER A 639 18.04 34.15 36.52
CA SER A 639 17.64 35.50 36.90
C SER A 639 17.10 35.49 38.33
N ASP A 640 17.53 36.43 39.12
CA ASP A 640 17.13 36.63 40.53
C ASP A 640 17.20 35.34 41.37
N GLY A 641 18.23 34.53 41.16
CA GLY A 641 18.44 33.27 41.88
C GLY A 641 17.58 32.12 41.43
N SER A 642 16.74 32.28 40.39
CA SER A 642 15.88 31.26 39.80
C SER A 642 16.39 30.83 38.42
N GLN A 643 16.30 29.55 38.13
CA GLN A 643 16.52 29.01 36.80
C GLN A 643 15.25 29.13 35.97
N LEU A 644 15.32 29.80 34.84
CA LEU A 644 14.20 30.06 33.93
C LEU A 644 14.47 29.43 32.58
N THR A 645 13.42 28.93 31.92
CA THR A 645 13.52 28.39 30.56
C THR A 645 13.55 29.53 29.54
N SER A 646 14.55 29.53 28.64
CA SER A 646 14.59 30.43 27.50
C SER A 646 13.77 29.83 26.32
N PHE A 647 13.26 30.72 25.47
CA PHE A 647 12.53 30.34 24.27
C PHE A 647 13.18 30.98 23.06
N ARG A 648 13.20 30.23 21.95
CA ARG A 648 13.60 30.78 20.63
C ARG A 648 12.52 30.49 19.59
N ILE A 649 12.55 31.24 18.50
CA ILE A 649 11.71 30.93 17.33
C ILE A 649 12.28 29.66 16.68
N SER A 650 11.43 28.67 16.49
CA SER A 650 11.75 27.38 15.86
C SER A 650 11.18 27.23 14.45
N GLN A 651 10.35 28.18 14.01
CA GLN A 651 9.73 28.18 12.70
C GLN A 651 9.31 29.59 12.28
N ASN A 652 9.60 29.96 11.03
CA ASN A 652 9.10 31.21 10.44
C ASN A 652 7.63 31.05 9.99
N ALA A 653 6.85 32.12 10.10
CA ALA A 653 5.50 32.18 9.57
C ALA A 653 5.47 32.27 8.02
N ASN A 654 4.52 31.60 7.39
CA ASN A 654 4.20 31.78 5.98
C ASN A 654 2.68 31.83 5.79
N PRO A 655 2.06 33.04 5.79
CA PRO A 655 0.63 33.20 5.59
C PRO A 655 0.15 32.83 4.19
N ASP A 656 1.06 32.74 3.21
CA ASP A 656 0.79 32.41 1.80
C ASP A 656 1.02 30.93 1.49
N LEU A 657 1.33 30.11 2.51
CA LEU A 657 1.46 28.65 2.35
C LEU A 657 0.15 28.07 1.81
N LYS A 658 0.21 27.44 0.63
CA LYS A 658 -0.95 26.94 -0.12
C LYS A 658 -0.85 25.46 -0.44
N TRP A 659 -1.91 24.95 -1.05
CA TRP A 659 -2.04 23.59 -1.52
C TRP A 659 -1.01 23.26 -2.61
N GLU A 660 -0.38 22.11 -2.51
CA GLU A 660 0.29 21.47 -3.63
C GLU A 660 -0.79 20.95 -4.58
N SER A 661 -0.68 21.20 -5.87
CA SER A 661 -1.69 20.88 -6.86
C SER A 661 -1.15 19.96 -7.94
N THR A 662 -1.87 18.87 -8.21
CA THR A 662 -1.52 17.91 -9.26
C THR A 662 -2.60 17.92 -10.33
N ALA A 663 -2.24 18.38 -11.53
CA ALA A 663 -3.05 18.27 -12.74
C ALA A 663 -2.67 17.02 -13.51
N MET A 664 -3.65 16.23 -13.95
CA MET A 664 -3.41 15.00 -14.70
C MET A 664 -4.34 14.90 -15.91
N PHE A 665 -3.75 14.63 -17.07
CA PHE A 665 -4.41 14.19 -18.29
C PHE A 665 -4.19 12.70 -18.48
N ASN A 666 -5.25 11.95 -18.81
CA ASN A 666 -5.20 10.51 -19.06
C ASN A 666 -6.02 10.17 -20.30
N VAL A 667 -5.51 9.29 -21.16
CA VAL A 667 -6.24 8.65 -22.27
C VAL A 667 -6.08 7.16 -22.16
N GLY A 668 -7.17 6.41 -22.30
CA GLY A 668 -7.17 4.95 -22.17
C GLY A 668 -8.04 4.29 -23.23
N LEU A 669 -7.59 3.14 -23.70
CA LEU A 669 -8.33 2.24 -24.57
C LEU A 669 -8.56 0.94 -23.83
N ASP A 670 -9.82 0.65 -23.52
CA ASP A 670 -10.25 -0.65 -22.95
C ASP A 670 -10.79 -1.53 -24.10
N PHE A 671 -10.40 -2.80 -24.12
CA PHE A 671 -10.83 -3.70 -25.17
C PHE A 671 -11.10 -5.12 -24.66
N GLN A 672 -12.02 -5.80 -25.31
CA GLN A 672 -12.25 -7.24 -25.20
C GLN A 672 -12.36 -7.83 -26.59
N LEU A 673 -11.64 -8.92 -26.84
CA LEU A 673 -11.53 -9.57 -28.13
C LEU A 673 -11.88 -11.07 -28.00
N PHE A 674 -12.34 -11.67 -29.12
CA PHE A 674 -12.57 -13.11 -29.23
C PHE A 674 -13.51 -13.68 -28.15
N ASN A 675 -14.71 -13.05 -28.01
CA ASN A 675 -15.72 -13.39 -27.00
C ASN A 675 -15.14 -13.32 -25.57
N GLY A 676 -14.37 -12.26 -25.28
CA GLY A 676 -13.79 -11.99 -23.96
C GLY A 676 -12.57 -12.85 -23.61
N ARG A 677 -12.00 -13.61 -24.56
CA ARG A 677 -10.78 -14.41 -24.30
C ARG A 677 -9.53 -13.55 -24.08
N VAL A 678 -9.47 -12.39 -24.71
CA VAL A 678 -8.39 -11.43 -24.56
C VAL A 678 -9.01 -10.11 -24.12
N GLY A 679 -8.71 -9.67 -22.95
CA GLY A 679 -9.12 -8.37 -22.43
C GLY A 679 -7.91 -7.54 -22.01
N GLY A 680 -8.03 -6.22 -22.09
CA GLY A 680 -6.92 -5.39 -21.66
C GLY A 680 -7.25 -3.91 -21.68
N THR A 681 -6.26 -3.16 -21.22
CA THR A 681 -6.28 -1.69 -21.16
C THR A 681 -4.90 -1.17 -21.56
N VAL A 682 -4.88 -0.16 -22.42
CA VAL A 682 -3.67 0.62 -22.73
C VAL A 682 -3.94 2.06 -22.34
N GLU A 683 -3.09 2.64 -21.49
CA GLU A 683 -3.25 3.99 -20.97
C GLU A 683 -1.99 4.83 -21.22
N TYR A 684 -2.20 6.09 -21.56
CA TYR A 684 -1.17 7.14 -21.50
C TYR A 684 -1.59 8.20 -20.50
N TYR A 685 -0.66 8.66 -19.68
CA TYR A 685 -0.91 9.75 -18.74
C TYR A 685 0.20 10.80 -18.76
N SER A 686 -0.19 12.02 -18.44
CA SER A 686 0.71 13.15 -18.15
C SER A 686 0.24 13.83 -16.87
N LYS A 687 1.06 13.76 -15.83
CA LYS A 687 0.80 14.28 -14.48
C LYS A 687 1.79 15.41 -14.22
N LYS A 688 1.29 16.60 -13.88
CA LYS A 688 2.10 17.75 -13.46
C LYS A 688 1.72 18.13 -12.04
N THR A 689 2.67 18.06 -11.12
CA THR A 689 2.55 18.62 -9.77
C THR A 689 3.21 19.99 -9.75
N SER A 690 2.51 20.98 -9.25
CA SER A 690 2.96 22.36 -9.14
C SER A 690 2.82 22.82 -7.70
N ASP A 691 3.57 23.86 -7.36
CA ASP A 691 3.58 24.44 -6.02
C ASP A 691 3.99 23.43 -4.95
N MET A 692 4.97 22.56 -5.26
CA MET A 692 5.44 21.55 -4.31
C MET A 692 5.98 22.20 -3.03
N LEU A 693 5.65 21.57 -1.92
CA LEU A 693 6.06 21.99 -0.58
C LEU A 693 7.49 21.53 -0.29
N TYR A 694 8.32 22.43 0.19
CA TYR A 694 9.66 22.12 0.67
C TYR A 694 10.13 23.15 1.73
N ASP A 695 11.04 22.74 2.64
CA ASP A 695 11.62 23.60 3.64
C ASP A 695 12.88 24.28 3.09
N TYR A 696 12.74 25.48 2.53
CA TYR A 696 13.83 26.25 1.94
C TYR A 696 14.71 26.91 2.98
N VAL A 697 16.02 26.87 2.76
CA VAL A 697 16.99 27.63 3.53
C VAL A 697 16.86 29.10 3.18
N VAL A 698 16.77 29.96 4.19
CA VAL A 698 16.61 31.41 4.04
C VAL A 698 17.69 32.18 4.83
N PRO A 699 18.09 33.38 4.36
CA PRO A 699 19.17 34.12 5.00
C PRO A 699 18.73 34.67 6.35
N THR A 700 19.62 34.51 7.33
CA THR A 700 19.55 35.20 8.61
C THR A 700 20.44 36.46 8.54
N PRO A 701 20.06 37.59 9.14
CA PRO A 701 18.98 37.83 10.11
C PRO A 701 17.62 38.25 9.49
N THR A 702 17.46 38.28 8.15
CA THR A 702 16.20 38.66 7.51
C THR A 702 15.05 37.74 7.99
N TYR A 703 15.35 36.47 8.14
CA TYR A 703 14.48 35.49 8.77
C TYR A 703 15.12 35.05 10.10
N VAL A 704 14.34 34.99 11.18
CA VAL A 704 14.86 34.64 12.50
C VAL A 704 15.27 33.18 12.61
N TYR A 705 14.55 32.30 11.86
CA TYR A 705 14.90 30.91 11.72
C TYR A 705 15.41 30.66 10.29
N ASN A 706 16.40 29.79 10.12
CA ASN A 706 17.13 29.63 8.86
C ASN A 706 16.37 28.79 7.78
N LYS A 707 15.14 28.37 8.07
CA LYS A 707 14.27 27.64 7.13
C LYS A 707 12.87 28.25 7.11
N ILE A 708 12.20 28.11 5.96
CA ILE A 708 10.77 28.41 5.79
C ILE A 708 10.12 27.38 4.89
N SER A 709 8.93 26.90 5.27
CA SER A 709 8.13 26.04 4.39
C SER A 709 7.46 26.89 3.32
N ALA A 710 7.68 26.58 2.05
CA ALA A 710 7.16 27.36 0.92
C ALA A 710 6.78 26.45 -0.27
N ASN A 711 5.93 27.00 -1.15
CA ASN A 711 5.47 26.35 -2.37
C ASN A 711 6.29 26.88 -3.56
N VAL A 712 7.25 26.10 -4.06
CA VAL A 712 8.16 26.59 -5.10
C VAL A 712 8.32 25.62 -6.27
N GLY A 713 8.45 24.33 -6.03
CA GLY A 713 8.85 23.36 -7.04
C GLY A 713 7.72 22.90 -7.96
N ASP A 714 8.06 22.47 -9.16
CA ASP A 714 7.19 21.76 -10.11
C ASP A 714 7.85 20.46 -10.58
N MET A 715 7.04 19.43 -10.82
CA MET A 715 7.48 18.11 -11.26
C MET A 715 6.50 17.54 -12.30
N THR A 716 7.00 16.78 -13.25
CA THR A 716 6.18 16.03 -14.21
C THR A 716 6.45 14.53 -14.15
N ASN A 717 5.40 13.74 -14.34
CA ASN A 717 5.44 12.30 -14.59
C ASN A 717 4.64 11.99 -15.84
N LYS A 718 5.24 11.31 -16.81
CA LYS A 718 4.57 10.89 -18.05
C LYS A 718 4.82 9.40 -18.24
N GLY A 719 3.79 8.66 -18.65
CA GLY A 719 3.98 7.22 -18.77
C GLY A 719 2.93 6.52 -19.60
N ILE A 720 3.25 5.24 -19.87
CA ILE A 720 2.38 4.30 -20.56
C ILE A 720 2.18 3.08 -19.67
N GLU A 721 0.94 2.64 -19.54
CA GLU A 721 0.54 1.46 -18.77
C GLU A 721 -0.22 0.50 -19.69
N ILE A 722 0.11 -0.79 -19.62
CA ILE A 722 -0.54 -1.86 -20.36
C ILE A 722 -0.95 -2.94 -19.38
N MET A 723 -2.22 -3.32 -19.39
CA MET A 723 -2.77 -4.45 -18.66
C MET A 723 -3.40 -5.40 -19.67
N LEU A 724 -2.97 -6.65 -19.68
CA LEU A 724 -3.51 -7.71 -20.55
C LEU A 724 -3.96 -8.87 -19.67
N ASN A 725 -5.12 -9.45 -20.00
CA ASN A 725 -5.64 -10.64 -19.37
C ASN A 725 -6.13 -11.60 -20.48
N ILE A 726 -5.63 -12.82 -20.49
CA ILE A 726 -5.79 -13.77 -21.59
C ILE A 726 -6.19 -15.14 -21.05
N ASP A 727 -7.34 -15.66 -21.47
CA ASP A 727 -7.71 -17.08 -21.33
C ASP A 727 -7.00 -17.89 -22.40
N VAL A 728 -5.82 -18.39 -22.09
CA VAL A 728 -5.01 -19.19 -23.05
C VAL A 728 -5.71 -20.49 -23.37
N ILE A 729 -6.17 -21.20 -22.34
CA ILE A 729 -6.96 -22.42 -22.45
C ILE A 729 -8.19 -22.26 -21.55
N ARG A 730 -9.37 -22.50 -22.13
CA ARG A 730 -10.64 -22.47 -21.43
C ARG A 730 -11.49 -23.68 -21.87
N ASN A 731 -11.57 -24.69 -21.01
CA ASN A 731 -12.39 -25.87 -21.24
C ASN A 731 -12.88 -26.48 -19.91
N LYS A 732 -13.76 -27.50 -19.99
CA LYS A 732 -14.39 -28.11 -18.80
C LYS A 732 -13.44 -28.68 -17.76
N THR A 733 -12.24 -29.09 -18.14
CA THR A 733 -11.34 -29.87 -17.29
C THR A 733 -10.09 -29.09 -16.91
N PHE A 734 -9.66 -28.15 -17.75
CA PHE A 734 -8.45 -27.39 -17.56
C PHE A 734 -8.62 -25.94 -18.04
N ASN A 735 -8.35 -24.99 -17.18
CA ASN A 735 -8.31 -23.57 -17.54
C ASN A 735 -6.92 -23.02 -17.25
N TRP A 736 -6.41 -22.20 -18.15
CA TRP A 736 -5.19 -21.44 -17.99
C TRP A 736 -5.46 -19.99 -18.36
N ASN A 737 -5.34 -19.12 -17.35
CA ASN A 737 -5.41 -17.68 -17.51
C ASN A 737 -4.03 -17.07 -17.26
N THR A 738 -3.64 -16.08 -18.07
CA THR A 738 -2.42 -15.31 -17.89
C THR A 738 -2.73 -13.80 -17.89
N ALA A 739 -2.17 -13.08 -16.93
CA ALA A 739 -2.30 -11.63 -16.82
C ALA A 739 -0.91 -10.98 -16.83
N ILE A 740 -0.76 -9.94 -17.64
CA ILE A 740 0.50 -9.20 -17.82
C ILE A 740 0.25 -7.72 -17.55
N ASN A 741 1.08 -7.13 -16.71
CA ASN A 741 1.09 -5.70 -16.40
C ASN A 741 2.44 -5.12 -16.77
N LEU A 742 2.44 -4.03 -17.54
CA LEU A 742 3.64 -3.29 -17.92
C LEU A 742 3.44 -1.82 -17.61
N SER A 743 4.46 -1.15 -17.08
CA SER A 743 4.41 0.29 -16.82
C SER A 743 5.76 0.93 -17.07
N HIS A 744 5.78 1.99 -17.85
CA HIS A 744 6.90 2.90 -18.04
C HIS A 744 6.51 4.28 -17.49
N ASN A 745 7.38 4.90 -16.69
CA ASN A 745 7.19 6.26 -16.16
C ASN A 745 8.48 7.07 -16.33
N LYS A 746 8.36 8.28 -16.86
CA LYS A 746 9.44 9.26 -16.89
C LYS A 746 9.12 10.39 -15.90
N ASN A 747 9.95 10.51 -14.87
CA ASN A 747 9.89 11.58 -13.87
C ASN A 747 10.87 12.70 -14.23
N GLU A 748 10.49 13.97 -13.99
CA GLU A 748 11.34 15.12 -14.24
C GLU A 748 10.95 16.28 -13.34
N ILE A 749 11.93 16.85 -12.63
CA ILE A 749 11.81 18.13 -11.92
C ILE A 749 11.84 19.23 -12.97
N THR A 750 10.80 20.03 -13.06
CA THR A 750 10.71 21.10 -14.06
C THR A 750 10.97 22.49 -13.48
N LYS A 751 10.95 22.62 -12.14
CA LYS A 751 11.20 23.89 -11.46
C LYS A 751 11.62 23.65 -10.02
N LEU A 752 12.62 24.37 -9.51
CA LEU A 752 13.04 24.38 -8.10
C LEU A 752 13.16 25.79 -7.51
N SER A 753 12.98 26.84 -8.30
CA SER A 753 13.16 28.21 -7.89
C SER A 753 11.99 29.09 -8.27
N ASN A 754 11.79 30.19 -7.53
CA ASN A 754 10.90 31.27 -7.90
C ASN A 754 11.57 32.63 -7.56
N ASP A 755 10.84 33.74 -7.68
CA ASP A 755 11.37 35.08 -7.46
C ASP A 755 11.82 35.34 -6.01
N LEU A 756 11.32 34.56 -5.05
CA LEU A 756 11.62 34.71 -3.60
C LEU A 756 12.63 33.70 -3.10
N TYR A 757 12.61 32.49 -3.66
CA TYR A 757 13.42 31.36 -3.21
C TYR A 757 14.18 30.79 -4.42
N SER A 758 15.50 30.87 -4.38
CA SER A 758 16.37 30.40 -5.44
C SER A 758 17.20 29.21 -4.94
N THR A 759 17.04 28.08 -5.62
CA THR A 759 17.88 26.91 -5.40
C THR A 759 18.09 26.23 -6.75
N SER A 760 19.33 25.99 -7.14
CA SER A 760 19.61 25.31 -8.42
C SER A 760 19.75 23.79 -8.22
N ARG A 761 20.24 23.39 -7.07
CA ARG A 761 20.52 22.01 -6.70
C ARG A 761 20.24 21.75 -5.24
N ILE A 762 19.69 20.58 -4.93
CA ILE A 762 19.56 20.06 -3.56
C ILE A 762 20.35 18.75 -3.52
N TYR A 763 21.43 18.73 -2.74
CA TYR A 763 22.26 17.55 -2.54
C TYR A 763 21.71 16.72 -1.40
N VAL A 764 21.46 15.42 -1.64
CA VAL A 764 20.82 14.50 -0.70
C VAL A 764 21.47 13.12 -0.74
N GLY A 765 21.14 12.27 0.24
CA GLY A 765 21.52 10.86 0.24
C GLY A 765 22.96 10.63 0.68
N ASP A 766 23.32 10.91 1.93
CA ASP A 766 24.58 10.48 2.53
C ASP A 766 24.55 8.96 2.76
N PRO A 767 25.39 8.16 2.05
CA PRO A 767 25.47 6.73 2.23
C PRO A 767 26.23 6.30 3.49
N TRP A 768 26.88 7.23 4.21
CA TRP A 768 27.69 6.95 5.39
C TRP A 768 28.85 5.95 5.13
N ILE A 769 29.62 6.18 4.08
CA ILE A 769 30.81 5.38 3.79
C ILE A 769 31.92 5.80 4.74
N ARG A 770 32.62 4.83 5.33
CA ARG A 770 33.77 5.08 6.20
C ARG A 770 34.88 5.87 5.48
N GLY A 771 35.25 7.02 6.02
CA GLY A 771 36.22 7.95 5.40
C GLY A 771 35.61 8.95 4.42
N ALA A 772 34.29 8.87 4.15
CA ALA A 772 33.56 9.79 3.27
C ALA A 772 32.20 10.19 3.85
N SER A 773 32.12 10.30 5.19
CA SER A 773 30.91 10.73 5.90
C SER A 773 30.54 12.17 5.53
N GLY A 774 29.25 12.45 5.34
CA GLY A 774 28.72 13.76 4.94
C GLY A 774 28.80 14.04 3.43
N VAL A 775 29.31 13.09 2.61
CA VAL A 775 29.32 13.20 1.16
C VAL A 775 28.02 12.64 0.58
N THR A 776 27.24 13.47 -0.08
CA THR A 776 25.97 13.07 -0.68
C THR A 776 26.16 12.34 -2.02
N SER A 777 25.26 11.42 -2.35
CA SER A 777 25.30 10.59 -3.54
C SER A 777 24.30 11.01 -4.64
N HIS A 778 23.33 11.87 -4.30
CA HIS A 778 22.25 12.27 -5.20
C HIS A 778 22.13 13.79 -5.32
N VAL A 779 21.46 14.18 -6.43
CA VAL A 779 21.07 15.58 -6.66
C VAL A 779 19.61 15.64 -7.10
N VAL A 780 18.89 16.61 -6.57
CA VAL A 780 17.59 17.08 -7.11
C VAL A 780 17.86 18.36 -7.87
N GLU A 781 17.60 18.36 -9.18
CA GLU A 781 17.93 19.42 -10.10
C GLU A 781 16.90 19.55 -11.22
N GLU A 782 16.69 20.77 -11.75
CA GLU A 782 15.79 20.98 -12.88
C GLU A 782 16.25 20.20 -14.14
N GLY A 783 15.30 19.60 -14.85
CA GLY A 783 15.54 18.74 -16.01
C GLY A 783 15.98 17.31 -15.68
N ARG A 784 16.04 16.92 -14.39
CA ARG A 784 16.44 15.58 -13.93
C ARG A 784 15.34 14.89 -13.14
N PRO A 785 15.37 13.54 -13.07
CA PRO A 785 14.47 12.79 -12.22
C PRO A 785 14.87 12.87 -10.74
N VAL A 786 13.91 12.64 -9.85
CA VAL A 786 14.21 12.31 -8.45
C VAL A 786 14.96 10.97 -8.40
N GLY A 787 16.03 10.89 -7.59
CA GLY A 787 16.89 9.71 -7.51
C GLY A 787 18.03 9.71 -8.51
N GLN A 788 18.40 10.87 -9.06
CA GLN A 788 19.56 11.05 -9.91
C GLN A 788 20.84 10.92 -9.09
N PHE A 789 21.65 9.89 -9.35
CA PHE A 789 23.00 9.76 -8.80
C PHE A 789 23.90 10.86 -9.34
N PHE A 790 24.57 11.57 -8.42
CA PHE A 790 25.50 12.65 -8.74
C PHE A 790 26.74 12.55 -7.84
N MET A 791 27.82 12.00 -8.41
CA MET A 791 29.03 11.66 -7.66
C MET A 791 30.25 11.60 -8.59
N LEU A 792 31.41 11.34 -8.03
CA LEU A 792 32.63 11.12 -8.80
C LEU A 792 32.47 9.93 -9.74
N LYS A 793 32.79 10.10 -11.01
CA LYS A 793 32.76 9.01 -11.99
C LYS A 793 34.06 8.21 -11.92
N CYS A 794 33.91 6.92 -11.61
CA CYS A 794 35.01 6.00 -11.46
C CYS A 794 35.03 4.99 -12.62
N ASN A 795 36.15 4.84 -13.28
CA ASN A 795 36.37 3.93 -14.41
C ASN A 795 37.08 2.62 -13.99
N GLY A 796 37.15 2.34 -12.69
CA GLY A 796 37.76 1.13 -12.13
C GLY A 796 38.83 1.41 -11.08
N ILE A 797 39.62 0.39 -10.79
CA ILE A 797 40.74 0.45 -9.85
C ILE A 797 42.03 0.16 -10.65
N ASP A 798 43.06 0.97 -10.46
CA ASP A 798 44.33 0.81 -11.14
C ASP A 798 45.20 -0.33 -10.54
N ALA A 799 46.32 -0.65 -11.18
CA ALA A 799 47.25 -1.68 -10.72
C ALA A 799 47.89 -1.35 -9.34
N ASN A 800 47.79 -0.10 -8.89
CA ASN A 800 48.29 0.36 -7.60
C ASN A 800 47.19 0.34 -6.52
N GLY A 801 46.01 -0.15 -6.84
CA GLY A 801 44.85 -0.21 -5.91
C GLY A 801 44.16 1.11 -5.65
N LYS A 802 44.26 2.07 -6.58
CA LYS A 802 43.60 3.38 -6.47
C LYS A 802 42.45 3.52 -7.44
N PHE A 803 41.37 4.26 -7.05
CA PHE A 803 40.29 4.57 -7.94
C PHE A 803 40.74 5.44 -9.12
N ILE A 804 40.35 5.03 -10.34
CA ILE A 804 40.58 5.79 -11.58
C ILE A 804 39.36 6.75 -11.70
N ILE A 805 39.46 7.91 -11.06
CA ILE A 805 38.41 8.94 -11.12
C ILE A 805 38.65 9.83 -12.34
N GLU A 806 37.57 10.15 -13.05
CA GLU A 806 37.57 11.02 -14.20
C GLU A 806 37.63 12.50 -13.75
N ASP A 807 38.65 13.25 -14.21
CA ASP A 807 38.77 14.70 -14.05
C ASP A 807 37.81 15.36 -15.07
N ILE A 808 36.65 15.76 -14.61
CA ILE A 808 35.55 16.26 -15.46
C ILE A 808 35.81 17.72 -15.88
N ASN A 809 36.39 18.51 -15.01
CA ASN A 809 36.65 19.93 -15.28
C ASN A 809 38.02 20.19 -15.95
N GLY A 810 38.92 19.17 -15.94
CA GLY A 810 40.23 19.19 -16.60
C GLY A 810 41.27 20.06 -15.90
N ASP A 811 41.12 20.28 -14.58
CA ASP A 811 42.06 21.13 -13.80
C ASP A 811 43.26 20.34 -13.21
N GLY A 812 43.28 19.02 -13.37
CA GLY A 812 44.29 18.12 -12.86
C GLY A 812 44.17 17.75 -11.40
N GLN A 813 43.08 18.12 -10.75
CA GLN A 813 42.78 17.78 -9.36
C GLN A 813 41.41 17.10 -9.27
N ILE A 814 41.26 16.06 -8.47
CA ILE A 814 39.97 15.40 -8.22
C ILE A 814 39.32 16.01 -6.98
N THR A 815 38.27 16.76 -7.23
CA THR A 815 37.49 17.48 -6.20
C THR A 815 35.99 17.22 -6.36
N ASP A 816 35.15 17.87 -5.55
CA ASP A 816 33.68 17.83 -5.70
C ASP A 816 33.19 18.47 -7.00
N ASP A 817 34.02 19.30 -7.66
CA ASP A 817 33.70 19.90 -8.96
C ASP A 817 33.76 18.87 -10.11
N ASP A 818 34.34 17.68 -9.89
CA ASP A 818 34.37 16.55 -10.82
C ASP A 818 33.16 15.62 -10.67
N ARG A 819 32.21 15.94 -9.79
CA ARG A 819 30.99 15.13 -9.66
C ARG A 819 30.14 15.27 -10.91
N THR A 820 29.59 14.14 -11.36
CA THR A 820 28.77 14.08 -12.57
C THR A 820 27.61 13.08 -12.41
N TYR A 821 26.73 13.03 -13.39
CA TYR A 821 25.57 12.15 -13.39
C TYR A 821 25.98 10.71 -13.69
N CYS A 822 25.61 9.79 -12.79
CA CYS A 822 25.98 8.37 -12.85
C CYS A 822 24.79 7.43 -13.07
N GLY A 823 23.67 7.95 -13.59
CA GLY A 823 22.41 7.26 -13.79
C GLY A 823 21.42 7.56 -12.67
N ASP A 824 20.28 6.88 -12.64
CA ASP A 824 19.25 7.11 -11.65
C ASP A 824 18.62 5.82 -11.10
N ALA A 825 17.91 5.94 -10.00
CA ALA A 825 17.27 4.84 -9.31
C ALA A 825 15.87 4.49 -9.87
N GLN A 826 15.35 5.27 -10.83
CA GLN A 826 14.03 5.02 -11.40
C GLN A 826 14.10 3.90 -12.44
N PRO A 827 13.17 2.93 -12.42
CA PRO A 827 13.13 1.92 -13.46
C PRO A 827 12.56 2.47 -14.77
N ASP A 828 13.15 2.07 -15.90
CA ASP A 828 12.60 2.32 -17.22
C ASP A 828 11.31 1.53 -17.45
N LEU A 829 11.24 0.30 -16.93
CA LEU A 829 10.08 -0.58 -17.05
C LEU A 829 9.86 -1.34 -15.74
N THR A 830 8.59 -1.38 -15.31
CA THR A 830 8.13 -2.34 -14.30
C THR A 830 7.18 -3.33 -14.94
N PHE A 831 7.25 -4.59 -14.54
CA PHE A 831 6.39 -5.63 -15.08
C PHE A 831 5.89 -6.60 -14.01
N GLY A 832 4.71 -7.17 -14.27
CA GLY A 832 4.13 -8.27 -13.51
C GLY A 832 3.51 -9.29 -14.46
N TRP A 833 3.76 -10.58 -14.24
CA TRP A 833 3.25 -11.69 -15.03
C TRP A 833 2.66 -12.75 -14.12
N ASN A 834 1.33 -12.81 -14.08
CA ASN A 834 0.56 -13.74 -13.26
C ASN A 834 0.00 -14.87 -14.12
N ASN A 835 0.08 -16.11 -13.67
CA ASN A 835 -0.53 -17.28 -14.30
C ASN A 835 -1.36 -18.03 -13.28
N THR A 836 -2.57 -18.41 -13.68
CA THR A 836 -3.47 -19.22 -12.89
C THR A 836 -3.94 -20.43 -13.69
N PHE A 837 -3.97 -21.57 -13.04
CA PHE A 837 -4.36 -22.84 -13.62
C PHE A 837 -5.44 -23.46 -12.74
N SER A 838 -6.46 -24.02 -13.35
CA SER A 838 -7.42 -24.89 -12.67
C SER A 838 -7.59 -26.18 -13.43
N TRP A 839 -7.49 -27.30 -12.73
CA TRP A 839 -7.65 -28.65 -13.27
C TRP A 839 -8.49 -29.50 -12.33
N LYS A 840 -9.77 -29.72 -12.68
CA LYS A 840 -10.74 -30.38 -11.80
C LYS A 840 -10.76 -29.70 -10.41
N ASN A 841 -10.29 -30.40 -9.38
CA ASN A 841 -10.26 -29.93 -7.99
C ASN A 841 -8.92 -29.27 -7.61
N TRP A 842 -7.95 -29.21 -8.53
CA TRP A 842 -6.66 -28.56 -8.33
C TRP A 842 -6.69 -27.13 -8.83
N ASP A 843 -6.09 -26.24 -8.08
CA ASP A 843 -5.74 -24.88 -8.51
C ASP A 843 -4.25 -24.66 -8.31
N ALA A 844 -3.63 -23.93 -9.22
CA ALA A 844 -2.24 -23.53 -9.12
C ALA A 844 -2.07 -22.12 -9.66
N SER A 845 -1.11 -21.39 -9.11
CA SER A 845 -0.73 -20.07 -9.61
C SER A 845 0.75 -19.83 -9.42
N PHE A 846 1.33 -19.00 -10.29
CA PHE A 846 2.63 -18.39 -10.06
C PHE A 846 2.62 -16.94 -10.54
N PHE A 847 3.43 -16.12 -9.89
CA PHE A 847 3.55 -14.70 -10.17
C PHE A 847 5.02 -14.29 -10.24
N ILE A 848 5.41 -13.71 -11.38
CA ILE A 848 6.75 -13.14 -11.62
C ILE A 848 6.60 -11.64 -11.75
N ARG A 849 7.48 -10.88 -11.11
CA ARG A 849 7.56 -9.44 -11.25
C ARG A 849 9.00 -8.95 -11.30
N GLY A 850 9.19 -7.73 -11.77
CA GLY A 850 10.51 -7.15 -11.81
C GLY A 850 10.54 -5.72 -12.31
N THR A 851 11.78 -5.20 -12.34
CA THR A 851 12.12 -3.88 -12.87
C THR A 851 13.28 -3.99 -13.83
N ILE A 852 13.35 -3.07 -14.79
CA ILE A 852 14.45 -2.98 -15.77
C ILE A 852 14.92 -1.52 -15.81
N GLY A 853 16.25 -1.32 -15.81
CA GLY A 853 16.89 -0.02 -16.05
C GLY A 853 17.27 0.75 -14.78
N ASN A 854 16.70 0.42 -13.61
CA ASN A 854 17.06 1.08 -12.36
C ASN A 854 18.47 0.74 -11.88
N LYS A 855 19.10 1.69 -11.19
CA LYS A 855 20.40 1.52 -10.54
C LYS A 855 20.27 1.59 -9.03
N VAL A 856 21.20 0.90 -8.35
CA VAL A 856 21.33 0.89 -6.89
C VAL A 856 22.80 1.10 -6.52
N LEU A 857 23.02 1.93 -5.50
CA LEU A 857 24.31 2.07 -4.83
C LEU A 857 24.47 0.94 -3.82
N ASP A 858 25.41 0.01 -4.08
CA ASP A 858 25.82 -1.04 -3.15
C ASP A 858 26.65 -0.41 -2.02
N ASN A 859 25.97 0.11 -1.04
CA ASN A 859 26.58 0.78 0.09
C ASN A 859 27.23 -0.21 1.09
N PRO A 860 26.72 -1.42 1.34
CA PRO A 860 27.45 -2.43 2.10
C PRO A 860 28.81 -2.74 1.50
N LEU A 861 28.92 -2.94 0.19
CA LEU A 861 30.21 -3.16 -0.48
C LEU A 861 31.13 -1.95 -0.35
N ALA A 862 30.61 -0.73 -0.50
CA ALA A 862 31.38 0.49 -0.31
C ALA A 862 31.87 0.66 1.14
N ALA A 863 31.07 0.29 2.13
CA ALA A 863 31.41 0.43 3.54
C ALA A 863 32.34 -0.68 4.06
N TYR A 864 32.14 -1.93 3.61
CA TYR A 864 32.79 -3.12 4.17
C TYR A 864 33.63 -3.92 3.18
N GLY A 865 33.69 -3.51 1.91
CA GLY A 865 34.49 -4.18 0.88
C GLY A 865 35.93 -3.68 0.73
N ASN A 866 36.42 -2.86 1.67
CA ASN A 866 37.74 -2.26 1.66
C ASN A 866 38.66 -2.90 2.71
N ASN A 867 39.94 -3.04 2.38
CA ASN A 867 40.93 -3.66 3.27
C ASN A 867 41.61 -2.71 4.25
N THR A 868 41.34 -1.43 4.23
CA THR A 868 42.03 -0.43 5.08
C THR A 868 41.97 -0.75 6.56
N TYR A 869 40.88 -1.35 7.00
CA TYR A 869 40.61 -1.69 8.42
C TYR A 869 40.58 -3.19 8.68
N ILE A 870 40.99 -4.05 7.70
CA ILE A 870 40.78 -5.51 7.73
C ILE A 870 41.56 -6.16 8.88
N SER A 871 42.63 -5.55 9.37
CA SER A 871 43.37 -6.10 10.53
C SER A 871 42.55 -6.12 11.82
N GLY A 872 41.62 -5.17 11.98
CA GLY A 872 40.79 -5.03 13.19
C GLY A 872 39.28 -5.15 12.91
N THR A 873 38.83 -5.41 11.67
CA THR A 873 37.42 -5.63 11.32
C THR A 873 37.32 -6.77 10.30
N ASN A 874 36.12 -7.35 10.15
CA ASN A 874 35.84 -8.22 9.01
C ASN A 874 35.62 -7.42 7.74
N ALA A 875 35.55 -8.07 6.59
CA ALA A 875 35.34 -7.46 5.29
C ALA A 875 34.46 -8.35 4.38
N MET A 876 33.76 -7.70 3.44
CA MET A 876 33.04 -8.38 2.36
C MET A 876 34.02 -8.90 1.30
N LYS A 877 33.80 -10.12 0.82
CA LYS A 877 34.58 -10.70 -0.29
C LYS A 877 34.30 -9.93 -1.56
N ASN A 878 35.36 -9.57 -2.26
CA ASN A 878 35.32 -8.96 -3.59
C ASN A 878 36.65 -9.08 -4.29
N ASP A 879 36.67 -8.83 -5.61
CA ASP A 879 37.84 -9.05 -6.49
C ASP A 879 39.00 -8.08 -6.21
N TYR A 880 38.76 -6.94 -5.57
CA TYR A 880 39.77 -5.93 -5.30
C TYR A 880 40.20 -5.83 -3.82
N LEU A 881 39.62 -6.65 -2.93
CA LEU A 881 39.89 -6.59 -1.51
C LEU A 881 41.38 -6.58 -1.15
N LEU A 882 42.17 -7.45 -1.80
CA LEU A 882 43.61 -7.56 -1.53
C LEU A 882 44.44 -6.52 -2.25
N THR A 883 43.92 -5.88 -3.28
CA THR A 883 44.66 -4.91 -4.12
C THR A 883 44.40 -3.46 -3.75
N MET A 884 43.26 -3.15 -3.14
CA MET A 884 42.86 -1.80 -2.72
C MET A 884 43.92 -1.15 -1.80
N ARG A 885 44.26 0.12 -2.06
CA ARG A 885 45.27 0.88 -1.30
C ARG A 885 44.78 2.27 -0.86
N GLU A 886 43.50 2.54 -1.01
CA GLU A 886 42.91 3.78 -0.53
C GLU A 886 41.51 3.53 0.08
N ASN A 887 41.04 4.49 0.88
CA ASN A 887 39.71 4.42 1.46
C ASN A 887 38.63 4.44 0.37
N SER A 888 37.48 3.84 0.66
CA SER A 888 36.31 3.93 -0.20
C SER A 888 35.87 5.38 -0.38
N ARG A 889 35.32 5.68 -1.55
CA ARG A 889 34.81 6.99 -1.94
C ARG A 889 33.35 6.89 -2.36
N VAL A 890 32.59 7.96 -2.22
CA VAL A 890 31.26 8.06 -2.85
C VAL A 890 31.45 8.27 -4.36
N CYS A 891 31.44 7.18 -5.12
CA CYS A 891 31.71 7.22 -6.56
C CYS A 891 30.90 6.16 -7.30
N SER A 892 30.83 6.29 -8.63
CA SER A 892 30.02 5.41 -9.50
C SER A 892 30.48 3.95 -9.55
N TYR A 893 31.64 3.60 -8.97
CA TYR A 893 32.14 2.22 -8.89
C TYR A 893 31.15 1.30 -8.19
N TYR A 894 30.42 1.82 -7.18
CA TYR A 894 29.46 1.09 -6.38
C TYR A 894 28.02 1.23 -6.89
N VAL A 895 27.79 1.94 -7.99
CA VAL A 895 26.46 2.08 -8.60
C VAL A 895 26.24 1.00 -9.64
N GLU A 896 25.44 0.01 -9.32
CA GLU A 896 25.20 -1.16 -10.13
C GLU A 896 23.82 -1.16 -10.81
N ASN A 897 23.70 -1.94 -11.88
CA ASN A 897 22.40 -2.22 -12.51
C ASN A 897 21.61 -3.19 -11.63
N ALA A 898 20.47 -2.73 -11.09
CA ALA A 898 19.61 -3.48 -10.21
C ALA A 898 18.34 -4.01 -10.90
N SER A 899 18.37 -4.18 -12.22
CA SER A 899 17.32 -4.87 -12.96
C SER A 899 17.13 -6.28 -12.43
N PHE A 900 15.88 -6.71 -12.24
CA PHE A 900 15.59 -8.04 -11.72
C PHE A 900 14.29 -8.63 -12.25
N ALA A 901 14.19 -9.96 -12.18
CA ALA A 901 12.96 -10.74 -12.27
C ALA A 901 12.90 -11.68 -11.07
N ARG A 902 11.80 -11.62 -10.31
CA ARG A 902 11.57 -12.38 -9.07
C ARG A 902 10.38 -13.30 -9.23
N LEU A 903 10.53 -14.59 -8.94
CA LEU A 903 9.40 -15.48 -8.66
C LEU A 903 8.88 -15.15 -7.27
N ASP A 904 7.92 -14.23 -7.24
CA ASP A 904 7.45 -13.57 -6.03
C ASP A 904 6.48 -14.44 -5.24
N ASN A 905 5.58 -15.13 -5.94
CA ASN A 905 4.58 -15.99 -5.32
C ASN A 905 4.30 -17.21 -6.21
N MET A 906 4.12 -18.36 -5.58
CA MET A 906 3.64 -19.61 -6.20
C MET A 906 2.72 -20.33 -5.22
N SER A 907 1.60 -20.90 -5.70
CA SER A 907 0.73 -21.72 -4.86
C SER A 907 0.14 -22.88 -5.63
N ILE A 908 -0.15 -23.98 -4.91
CA ILE A 908 -0.87 -25.15 -5.41
C ILE A 908 -1.88 -25.55 -4.34
N GLY A 909 -3.14 -25.72 -4.71
CA GLY A 909 -4.23 -26.06 -3.82
C GLY A 909 -5.06 -27.24 -4.34
N TYR A 910 -5.73 -27.92 -3.42
CA TYR A 910 -6.69 -28.97 -3.71
C TYR A 910 -7.97 -28.77 -2.90
N THR A 911 -9.11 -28.71 -3.59
CA THR A 911 -10.44 -28.60 -2.98
C THR A 911 -11.09 -29.98 -2.91
N PHE A 912 -11.41 -30.43 -1.71
CA PHE A 912 -12.05 -31.73 -1.48
C PHE A 912 -13.51 -31.71 -1.89
N ASN A 913 -14.01 -32.86 -2.34
CA ASN A 913 -15.43 -33.04 -2.60
C ASN A 913 -16.17 -33.30 -1.27
N THR A 914 -16.86 -32.29 -0.77
CA THR A 914 -17.56 -32.31 0.52
C THR A 914 -19.02 -32.75 0.43
N LYS A 915 -19.56 -33.06 -0.75
CA LYS A 915 -20.99 -33.44 -0.99
C LYS A 915 -21.56 -34.52 -0.08
N LYS A 916 -20.70 -35.31 0.60
CA LYS A 916 -21.12 -36.38 1.52
C LYS A 916 -21.05 -35.94 3.00
N ILE A 917 -20.67 -34.69 3.28
CA ILE A 917 -20.47 -34.15 4.63
C ILE A 917 -21.41 -32.96 4.80
N ASP A 918 -22.58 -33.19 5.36
CA ASP A 918 -23.68 -32.21 5.42
C ASP A 918 -23.36 -30.91 6.17
N TRP A 919 -22.36 -30.94 7.05
CA TRP A 919 -21.95 -29.78 7.86
C TRP A 919 -20.74 -29.03 7.29
N LEU A 920 -20.13 -29.50 6.20
CA LEU A 920 -18.92 -28.93 5.61
C LEU A 920 -19.20 -28.59 4.13
N ASP A 921 -19.41 -27.32 3.83
CA ASP A 921 -19.72 -26.85 2.47
C ASP A 921 -18.47 -26.89 1.58
N ARG A 922 -17.29 -26.52 2.11
CA ARG A 922 -16.03 -26.50 1.36
C ARG A 922 -14.83 -26.83 2.26
N ALA A 923 -13.89 -27.62 1.74
CA ALA A 923 -12.57 -27.83 2.34
C ALA A 923 -11.49 -27.72 1.28
N ARG A 924 -10.50 -26.85 1.47
CA ARG A 924 -9.34 -26.70 0.59
C ARG A 924 -8.06 -26.72 1.42
N VAL A 925 -7.05 -27.43 0.93
CA VAL A 925 -5.68 -27.35 1.44
C VAL A 925 -4.78 -26.76 0.36
N TYR A 926 -3.74 -26.03 0.76
CA TYR A 926 -2.79 -25.47 -0.19
C TYR A 926 -1.38 -25.38 0.38
N VAL A 927 -0.42 -25.40 -0.52
CA VAL A 927 0.97 -25.03 -0.26
C VAL A 927 1.29 -23.79 -1.09
N ALA A 928 2.00 -22.84 -0.50
CA ALA A 928 2.48 -21.64 -1.19
C ALA A 928 3.94 -21.38 -0.85
N ALA A 929 4.63 -20.72 -1.78
CA ALA A 929 5.99 -20.26 -1.57
C ALA A 929 6.11 -18.80 -2.04
N GLN A 930 6.89 -17.99 -1.31
CA GLN A 930 7.12 -16.58 -1.62
C GLN A 930 8.61 -16.29 -1.70
N ASN A 931 8.98 -15.33 -2.57
CA ASN A 931 10.37 -14.92 -2.79
C ASN A 931 11.31 -16.10 -3.07
N LEU A 932 10.89 -17.02 -3.98
CA LEU A 932 11.61 -18.27 -4.22
C LEU A 932 12.99 -18.06 -4.79
N PHE A 933 13.11 -17.20 -5.81
CA PHE A 933 14.38 -16.79 -6.40
C PHE A 933 14.27 -15.45 -7.11
N VAL A 934 15.42 -14.81 -7.25
CA VAL A 934 15.64 -13.56 -7.99
C VAL A 934 16.69 -13.80 -9.06
N ILE A 935 16.38 -13.38 -10.27
CA ILE A 935 17.34 -13.30 -11.38
C ILE A 935 17.75 -11.85 -11.49
N THR A 936 19.02 -11.55 -11.23
CA THR A 936 19.57 -10.19 -11.24
C THR A 936 21.07 -10.22 -11.52
N GLY A 937 21.60 -9.13 -12.04
CA GLY A 937 23.05 -8.89 -12.12
C GLY A 937 23.59 -8.08 -10.95
N TYR A 938 22.73 -7.62 -10.03
CA TYR A 938 23.10 -6.88 -8.83
C TYR A 938 23.83 -7.79 -7.84
N LYS A 939 24.95 -7.31 -7.27
CA LYS A 939 25.82 -8.09 -6.38
C LYS A 939 25.50 -7.93 -4.90
N GLY A 940 24.75 -6.88 -4.52
CA GLY A 940 24.31 -6.65 -3.14
C GLY A 940 23.25 -7.65 -2.69
N LEU A 941 22.70 -7.46 -1.49
CA LEU A 941 21.79 -8.41 -0.85
C LEU A 941 20.47 -8.57 -1.58
N ASP A 942 19.88 -7.49 -2.07
CA ASP A 942 18.61 -7.52 -2.80
C ASP A 942 18.51 -6.31 -3.75
N PRO A 943 18.16 -6.49 -5.04
CA PRO A 943 18.04 -5.38 -5.99
C PRO A 943 16.85 -4.46 -5.72
N GLU A 944 15.89 -4.90 -4.91
CA GLU A 944 14.71 -4.13 -4.52
C GLU A 944 14.93 -3.50 -3.13
N VAL A 945 15.51 -2.31 -3.12
CA VAL A 945 15.75 -1.51 -1.92
C VAL A 945 14.55 -0.60 -1.59
N GLU A 946 14.57 0.04 -0.42
CA GLU A 946 13.51 0.95 0.00
C GLU A 946 13.37 2.16 -0.93
N LEU A 947 12.11 2.57 -1.20
CA LEU A 947 11.79 3.80 -1.93
C LEU A 947 12.08 5.05 -1.10
N PHE A 948 11.99 4.91 0.23
CA PHE A 948 12.28 5.95 1.20
C PHE A 948 13.36 5.45 2.15
N ARG A 949 14.38 6.23 2.35
CA ARG A 949 15.46 5.93 3.27
C ARG A 949 15.29 6.75 4.56
N GLY A 950 15.48 6.12 5.71
CA GLY A 950 15.44 6.82 7.00
C GLY A 950 14.07 6.77 7.71
N GLU A 951 13.98 7.49 8.82
CA GLU A 951 12.75 7.64 9.59
C GLU A 951 11.85 8.71 8.93
N ALA A 952 10.56 8.68 9.26
CA ALA A 952 9.57 9.66 8.75
C ALA A 952 9.89 11.13 9.09
N SER A 953 10.88 11.37 9.96
CA SER A 953 11.40 12.70 10.31
C SER A 953 12.45 13.23 9.32
N ASP A 954 13.04 12.37 8.49
CA ASP A 954 14.05 12.77 7.49
C ASP A 954 13.35 13.29 6.24
N THR A 955 13.40 14.60 6.03
CA THR A 955 12.76 15.28 4.89
C THR A 955 13.34 14.88 3.54
N ASP A 956 14.58 14.38 3.51
CA ASP A 956 15.31 14.07 2.28
C ASP A 956 15.27 12.57 1.91
N ALA A 957 14.71 11.72 2.78
CA ALA A 957 14.68 10.27 2.60
C ALA A 957 13.97 9.83 1.30
N GLY A 958 12.91 10.54 0.91
CA GLY A 958 12.17 10.27 -0.34
C GLY A 958 12.85 10.76 -1.60
N LEU A 959 13.92 11.56 -1.49
CA LEU A 959 14.64 12.19 -2.60
C LEU A 959 15.89 11.41 -3.04
N SER A 960 16.34 10.44 -2.24
CA SER A 960 17.53 9.61 -2.50
C SER A 960 17.21 8.11 -2.54
N PRO A 961 16.27 7.64 -3.38
CA PRO A 961 16.01 6.21 -3.55
C PRO A 961 17.21 5.50 -4.18
N GLY A 962 17.25 4.16 -4.08
CA GLY A 962 18.27 3.35 -4.73
C GLY A 962 19.59 3.27 -3.96
N ILE A 963 19.60 3.49 -2.65
CA ILE A 963 20.76 3.20 -1.79
C ILE A 963 20.44 1.95 -0.97
N GLU A 964 21.22 0.87 -1.10
CA GLU A 964 21.14 -0.25 -0.16
C GLU A 964 21.69 0.21 1.20
N PRO A 965 20.92 0.13 2.30
CA PRO A 965 21.41 0.52 3.60
C PRO A 965 22.54 -0.40 4.09
N ARG A 966 23.59 0.16 4.70
CA ARG A 966 24.68 -0.64 5.28
C ARG A 966 24.26 -1.52 6.46
N ASN A 967 23.09 -1.32 6.99
CA ASN A 967 22.46 -2.09 8.06
C ASN A 967 21.24 -2.87 7.54
N TYR A 968 21.27 -3.30 6.28
CA TYR A 968 20.17 -4.00 5.63
C TYR A 968 19.89 -5.35 6.29
N MET A 969 18.65 -5.55 6.74
CA MET A 969 18.19 -6.83 7.23
C MET A 969 17.82 -7.75 6.06
N PRO A 970 18.39 -8.94 5.92
CA PRO A 970 18.10 -9.88 4.84
C PRO A 970 16.62 -10.17 4.69
N LYS A 971 16.15 -10.36 3.44
CA LYS A 971 14.78 -10.81 3.16
C LYS A 971 14.60 -12.30 3.42
N ALA A 972 13.35 -12.71 3.65
CA ALA A 972 13.00 -14.12 3.83
C ALA A 972 12.51 -14.76 2.53
N ARG A 973 12.75 -16.07 2.41
CA ARG A 973 12.07 -17.00 1.50
C ARG A 973 11.09 -17.79 2.32
N SER A 974 9.80 -17.79 1.95
CA SER A 974 8.74 -18.34 2.79
C SER A 974 8.08 -19.56 2.16
N PHE A 975 7.80 -20.60 2.96
CA PHE A 975 7.00 -21.75 2.58
C PHE A 975 5.80 -21.88 3.52
N THR A 976 4.60 -21.90 2.94
CA THR A 976 3.34 -21.88 3.67
C THR A 976 2.53 -23.13 3.41
N PHE A 977 1.94 -23.69 4.46
CA PHE A 977 0.86 -24.68 4.38
C PHE A 977 -0.41 -24.06 4.96
N GLY A 978 -1.53 -24.15 4.23
CA GLY A 978 -2.78 -23.55 4.66
C GLY A 978 -4.01 -24.39 4.39
N VAL A 979 -5.07 -24.05 5.11
CA VAL A 979 -6.39 -24.71 5.07
C VAL A 979 -7.49 -23.67 5.03
N ASN A 980 -8.47 -23.83 4.12
CA ASN A 980 -9.69 -23.03 4.06
C ASN A 980 -10.89 -23.97 4.25
N LEU A 981 -11.75 -23.69 5.22
CA LEU A 981 -12.96 -24.45 5.51
C LEU A 981 -14.17 -23.52 5.53
N THR A 982 -15.29 -24.01 4.98
CA THR A 982 -16.60 -23.32 5.04
C THR A 982 -17.64 -24.32 5.55
N PHE A 983 -18.38 -23.91 6.60
CA PHE A 983 -19.39 -24.72 7.27
C PHE A 983 -20.79 -24.18 7.04
#